data_6fe23ffea7ff4a4107856fefa40dd77f
#
_entry.id   6fe23ffea7ff4a4107856fefa40dd77f
#
_cell.length_a   1.000
_cell.length_b   1.000
_cell.length_c   1.000
_cell.angle_alpha   90.00
_cell.angle_beta   90.00
_cell.angle_gamma   90.00
#
_symmetry.space_group_name_H-M   'P 1'
#
loop_
_entity.id
_entity.type
_entity.pdbx_description
1 polymer ?
#
loop_
_entity_poly.entity_id
_entity_poly.type
_entity_poly.pdbx_seq_one_letter_code
_entity_poly.pdbx_strand_id
1 'polypeptide(L)'
;MEDVKNAQLLPCLVRLSQLQSDNLDRLALREAVETAQDNAPEDAKAQIRYITKQLRLPAARWKPEPQLDSAPALLCRIEPYFGIEWGLLRGKNAQNQWISEWWDKHDSRWVERADDALPDHQAISLKLSQPYVASKSPVFRLILDELLSHRRIIRETILASLIATLLALAISFFSMQVYDRVIPSSAMQTLLVLTLGVLVAIFFEWLIKHVRSNLYEELIDQVDQRLSRTVYLRFLSVRLDQMPQSVGALASQMRGYETIRGFMTSMTTNLMVDAPFALFFAGVIALIAGPLALIPTFFFLVSVAIGLFYRKRLENIAKQAMAASNLKTGLLVETIEGAETIKAGQGGWRMLTRWMRTSNDARDSELEMRSISEHSQHIAASFQQISYVLLVAFGAYLVTRSEISQGGLIACSILSGRVLSAVAIIPGQIVQWSHAKASLQSLDKLWALQDDHHGQSQPIALENIRGEYRLENITSHYHGSRALMVSTLMIRPGEKIGILGPVGSGKTTLLRALSGMYKPQEGRVLLDGIDLAHIDKPLLAEHIGYVQQDGRLFSGTLRDNLILGQVDPGDAAILEAARKTGLLQAVITPHPHGLQRTIYEGGTGLSGGQRQLVNLTRTVLRQPCIWLLDEPTASMDRNTEAHVTQTLKDAIKPTDTLVLVTHKSEMLDLVDRLIVIYNHQVALDGPKQDVLRQLHNARPEAANHTTHLRQA
;
A
#
# COMPACT_ATOMS: atom_id res chain seq x y z
N MET A 1 -32.20 -27.23 25.71
CA MET A 1 -30.99 -26.98 26.51
C MET A 1 -29.67 -27.29 25.75
N GLU A 2 -29.71 -27.92 24.56
CA GLU A 2 -28.54 -28.25 23.74
C GLU A 2 -28.01 -27.08 22.90
N ASP A 3 -28.84 -26.14 22.52
CA ASP A 3 -28.44 -24.96 21.69
C ASP A 3 -27.62 -23.88 22.42
N VAL A 4 -27.42 -24.03 23.73
CA VAL A 4 -26.84 -22.95 24.56
C VAL A 4 -25.30 -23.02 24.62
N LYS A 5 -24.70 -24.18 24.39
CA LYS A 5 -23.30 -24.47 24.76
C LYS A 5 -22.22 -24.01 23.76
N ASN A 6 -22.55 -23.81 22.48
CA ASN A 6 -21.55 -23.54 21.44
C ASN A 6 -21.59 -22.13 20.82
N ALA A 7 -22.43 -21.25 21.33
CA ALA A 7 -22.66 -19.91 20.73
C ALA A 7 -21.50 -18.89 20.93
N GLN A 8 -20.44 -19.24 21.65
CA GLN A 8 -19.36 -18.32 21.97
C GLN A 8 -18.22 -18.30 20.94
N LEU A 9 -18.01 -19.40 20.19
CA LEU A 9 -16.88 -19.52 19.27
C LEU A 9 -16.94 -18.50 18.12
N LEU A 10 -18.11 -18.31 17.51
CA LEU A 10 -18.28 -17.37 16.41
C LEU A 10 -17.99 -15.92 16.82
N PRO A 11 -18.57 -15.36 17.91
CA PRO A 11 -18.20 -14.04 18.42
C PRO A 11 -16.70 -13.91 18.71
N CYS A 12 -16.06 -14.92 19.31
CA CYS A 12 -14.63 -14.91 19.59
C CYS A 12 -13.79 -14.87 18.32
N LEU A 13 -14.12 -15.63 17.28
CA LEU A 13 -13.42 -15.58 15.99
C LEU A 13 -13.63 -14.27 15.26
N VAL A 14 -14.84 -13.71 15.27
CA VAL A 14 -15.11 -12.38 14.70
C VAL A 14 -14.31 -11.29 15.43
N ARG A 15 -14.27 -11.36 16.76
CA ARG A 15 -13.49 -10.40 17.57
C ARG A 15 -11.99 -10.57 17.36
N LEU A 16 -11.50 -11.81 17.26
CA LEU A 16 -10.10 -12.11 16.93
C LEU A 16 -9.72 -11.55 15.54
N SER A 17 -10.60 -11.70 14.55
CA SER A 17 -10.41 -11.11 13.21
C SER A 17 -10.26 -9.59 13.27
N GLN A 18 -11.09 -8.91 14.05
CA GLN A 18 -10.99 -7.46 14.26
C GLN A 18 -9.66 -7.07 14.92
N LEU A 19 -9.22 -7.83 15.93
CA LEU A 19 -7.96 -7.57 16.63
C LEU A 19 -6.72 -7.83 15.76
N GLN A 20 -6.82 -8.77 14.82
CA GLN A 20 -5.77 -9.06 13.83
C GLN A 20 -5.84 -8.14 12.61
N SER A 21 -6.86 -7.26 12.52
CA SER A 21 -7.14 -6.41 11.35
C SER A 21 -7.26 -7.21 10.04
N ASP A 22 -7.83 -8.41 10.13
CA ASP A 22 -8.04 -9.32 9.00
C ASP A 22 -9.47 -9.20 8.47
N ASN A 23 -9.62 -9.06 7.16
CA ASN A 23 -10.92 -9.05 6.48
C ASN A 23 -11.32 -10.49 6.11
N LEU A 24 -11.85 -11.23 7.06
CA LEU A 24 -12.45 -12.53 6.80
C LEU A 24 -13.92 -12.36 6.40
N ASP A 25 -14.36 -13.13 5.41
CA ASP A 25 -15.78 -13.19 5.05
C ASP A 25 -16.57 -13.77 6.23
N ARG A 26 -17.45 -12.94 6.80
CA ARG A 26 -18.25 -13.30 7.98
C ARG A 26 -19.25 -14.42 7.71
N LEU A 27 -19.77 -14.48 6.47
CA LEU A 27 -20.69 -15.56 6.08
C LEU A 27 -19.96 -16.89 5.99
N ALA A 28 -18.81 -16.92 5.31
CA ALA A 28 -17.98 -18.12 5.22
C ALA A 28 -17.46 -18.57 6.59
N LEU A 29 -17.12 -17.62 7.49
CA LEU A 29 -16.71 -17.92 8.85
C LEU A 29 -17.86 -18.55 9.65
N ARG A 30 -19.08 -18.00 9.55
CA ARG A 30 -20.27 -18.51 10.22
C ARG A 30 -20.59 -19.93 9.77
N GLU A 31 -20.64 -20.16 8.46
CA GLU A 31 -20.88 -21.49 7.88
C GLU A 31 -19.83 -22.50 8.34
N ALA A 32 -18.55 -22.11 8.35
CA ALA A 32 -17.47 -22.98 8.82
C ALA A 32 -17.58 -23.32 10.30
N VAL A 33 -18.01 -22.37 11.15
CA VAL A 33 -18.21 -22.59 12.58
C VAL A 33 -19.42 -23.50 12.83
N GLU A 34 -20.56 -23.21 12.22
CA GLU A 34 -21.78 -24.04 12.33
C GLU A 34 -21.49 -25.49 11.92
N THR A 35 -20.87 -25.69 10.75
CA THR A 35 -20.51 -27.01 10.26
C THR A 35 -19.49 -27.74 11.16
N ALA A 36 -18.53 -26.98 11.74
CA ALA A 36 -17.54 -27.57 12.66
C ALA A 36 -18.17 -28.00 14.00
N GLN A 37 -19.14 -27.24 14.49
CA GLN A 37 -19.87 -27.56 15.71
C GLN A 37 -20.78 -28.79 15.53
N ASP A 38 -21.44 -28.92 14.37
CA ASP A 38 -22.27 -30.09 14.04
C ASP A 38 -21.45 -31.38 13.93
N ASN A 39 -20.25 -31.28 13.32
CA ASN A 39 -19.40 -32.46 13.11
C ASN A 39 -18.57 -32.89 14.33
N ALA A 40 -18.27 -31.97 15.26
CA ALA A 40 -17.43 -32.25 16.42
C ALA A 40 -17.85 -31.40 17.65
N PRO A 41 -19.04 -31.63 18.23
CA PRO A 41 -19.59 -30.75 19.28
C PRO A 41 -18.76 -30.68 20.57
N GLU A 42 -18.01 -31.73 20.89
CA GLU A 42 -17.24 -31.86 22.15
C GLU A 42 -15.72 -31.77 21.98
N ASP A 43 -15.20 -31.73 20.74
CA ASP A 43 -13.76 -31.67 20.47
C ASP A 43 -13.33 -30.30 19.93
N ALA A 44 -12.83 -29.44 20.83
CA ALA A 44 -12.31 -28.13 20.48
C ALA A 44 -11.21 -28.18 19.39
N LYS A 45 -10.35 -29.21 19.42
CA LYS A 45 -9.26 -29.35 18.43
C LYS A 45 -9.80 -29.72 17.06
N ALA A 46 -10.80 -30.60 17.01
CA ALA A 46 -11.46 -30.99 15.76
C ALA A 46 -12.22 -29.79 15.16
N GLN A 47 -12.95 -29.00 15.98
CA GLN A 47 -13.64 -27.78 15.53
C GLN A 47 -12.66 -26.80 14.88
N ILE A 48 -11.61 -26.42 15.56
CA ILE A 48 -10.62 -25.49 15.03
C ILE A 48 -9.89 -26.04 13.79
N ARG A 49 -9.59 -27.34 13.77
CA ARG A 49 -9.00 -28.00 12.59
C ARG A 49 -9.94 -27.98 11.40
N TYR A 50 -11.23 -28.20 11.61
CA TYR A 50 -12.24 -28.14 10.55
C TYR A 50 -12.36 -26.74 9.97
N ILE A 51 -12.51 -25.71 10.84
CA ILE A 51 -12.59 -24.31 10.45
C ILE A 51 -11.34 -23.88 9.65
N THR A 52 -10.15 -24.22 10.16
CA THR A 52 -8.89 -23.86 9.46
C THR A 52 -8.77 -24.56 8.11
N LYS A 53 -9.24 -25.80 7.98
CA LYS A 53 -9.21 -26.54 6.72
C LYS A 53 -10.22 -26.00 5.72
N GLN A 54 -11.46 -25.73 6.13
CA GLN A 54 -12.52 -25.21 5.26
C GLN A 54 -12.19 -23.82 4.74
N LEU A 55 -11.70 -22.93 5.60
CA LEU A 55 -11.32 -21.57 5.24
C LEU A 55 -9.88 -21.46 4.67
N ARG A 56 -9.18 -22.60 4.51
CA ARG A 56 -7.78 -22.64 4.02
C ARG A 56 -6.83 -21.75 4.82
N LEU A 57 -7.05 -21.69 6.14
CA LEU A 57 -6.23 -20.94 7.07
C LEU A 57 -4.99 -21.74 7.50
N PRO A 58 -3.95 -21.08 8.04
CA PRO A 58 -2.81 -21.76 8.65
C PRO A 58 -3.27 -22.63 9.83
N ALA A 59 -2.60 -23.75 10.05
CA ALA A 59 -2.89 -24.62 11.18
C ALA A 59 -2.73 -23.87 12.51
N ALA A 60 -3.70 -24.04 13.40
CA ALA A 60 -3.70 -23.45 14.73
C ALA A 60 -2.59 -24.05 15.59
N ARG A 61 -1.92 -23.22 16.39
CA ARG A 61 -0.90 -23.66 17.35
C ARG A 61 -1.52 -23.67 18.74
N TRP A 62 -1.51 -24.83 19.36
CA TRP A 62 -2.03 -25.07 20.71
C TRP A 62 -0.90 -24.95 21.71
N LYS A 63 -1.09 -24.15 22.76
CA LYS A 63 -0.19 -24.05 23.89
C LYS A 63 -0.96 -24.43 25.16
N PRO A 64 -0.41 -25.31 26.02
CA PRO A 64 -1.09 -25.76 27.23
C PRO A 64 -1.33 -24.62 28.21
N GLU A 65 -0.49 -23.59 28.19
CA GLU A 65 -0.61 -22.40 29.03
C GLU A 65 -0.53 -21.12 28.19
N PRO A 66 -1.24 -20.05 28.59
CA PRO A 66 -1.14 -18.74 27.97
C PRO A 66 0.28 -18.18 28.01
N GLN A 67 0.82 -17.75 26.86
CA GLN A 67 2.13 -17.08 26.76
C GLN A 67 1.95 -15.73 26.11
N LEU A 68 2.77 -14.75 26.48
CA LEU A 68 2.70 -13.37 25.95
C LEU A 68 2.85 -13.33 24.43
N ASP A 69 3.71 -14.19 23.88
CA ASP A 69 3.98 -14.30 22.44
C ASP A 69 2.77 -14.87 21.66
N SER A 70 1.77 -15.42 22.34
CA SER A 70 0.56 -15.95 21.68
C SER A 70 -0.57 -14.93 21.57
N ALA A 71 -0.53 -13.81 22.28
CA ALA A 71 -1.58 -12.80 22.25
C ALA A 71 -1.56 -11.96 20.95
N PRO A 72 -2.72 -11.59 20.34
CA PRO A 72 -4.06 -12.04 20.70
C PRO A 72 -4.32 -13.49 20.27
N ALA A 73 -4.95 -14.30 21.14
CA ALA A 73 -5.22 -15.71 20.92
C ALA A 73 -6.61 -16.10 21.43
N LEU A 74 -7.15 -17.20 20.91
CA LEU A 74 -8.33 -17.82 21.50
C LEU A 74 -7.94 -18.52 22.81
N LEU A 75 -8.80 -18.42 23.80
CA LEU A 75 -8.77 -19.24 25.02
C LEU A 75 -9.81 -20.32 24.91
N CYS A 76 -9.45 -21.52 25.32
CA CYS A 76 -10.35 -22.67 25.41
C CYS A 76 -10.23 -23.30 26.79
N ARG A 77 -11.36 -23.48 27.47
CA ARG A 77 -11.49 -24.25 28.69
C ARG A 77 -12.49 -25.38 28.48
N ILE A 78 -12.13 -26.59 28.85
CA ILE A 78 -12.99 -27.74 28.74
C ILE A 78 -13.52 -28.08 30.15
N GLU A 79 -14.80 -27.87 30.37
CA GLU A 79 -15.46 -28.20 31.64
C GLU A 79 -16.20 -29.51 31.52
N PRO A 80 -16.02 -30.45 32.46
CA PRO A 80 -16.57 -31.82 32.37
C PRO A 80 -18.09 -31.88 32.23
N TYR A 81 -18.83 -30.86 32.71
CA TYR A 81 -20.29 -30.82 32.71
C TYR A 81 -20.91 -29.72 31.85
N PHE A 82 -20.10 -28.71 31.47
CA PHE A 82 -20.59 -27.50 30.77
C PHE A 82 -20.12 -27.37 29.33
N GLY A 83 -19.26 -28.29 28.86
CA GLY A 83 -18.73 -28.29 27.50
C GLY A 83 -17.54 -27.38 27.30
N ILE A 84 -17.40 -26.82 26.10
CA ILE A 84 -16.24 -25.96 25.73
C ILE A 84 -16.61 -24.50 25.96
N GLU A 85 -15.86 -23.82 26.80
CA GLU A 85 -15.95 -22.39 27.01
C GLU A 85 -14.87 -21.68 26.15
N TRP A 86 -15.28 -20.64 25.40
CA TRP A 86 -14.41 -19.91 24.51
C TRP A 86 -14.24 -18.46 24.96
N GLY A 87 -13.01 -17.99 24.98
CA GLY A 87 -12.65 -16.62 25.30
C GLY A 87 -11.51 -16.10 24.41
N LEU A 88 -11.08 -14.88 24.67
CA LEU A 88 -9.98 -14.21 23.97
C LEU A 88 -8.92 -13.75 24.96
N LEU A 89 -7.66 -14.03 24.67
CA LEU A 89 -6.51 -13.50 25.38
C LEU A 89 -6.04 -12.21 24.66
N ARG A 90 -6.01 -11.09 25.41
CA ARG A 90 -5.55 -9.80 24.91
C ARG A 90 -4.05 -9.55 25.14
N GLY A 91 -3.54 -10.06 26.23
CA GLY A 91 -2.17 -9.81 26.69
C GLY A 91 -2.08 -9.64 28.20
N LYS A 92 -1.11 -8.85 28.67
CA LYS A 92 -0.98 -8.47 30.08
C LYS A 92 -1.12 -6.97 30.26
N ASN A 93 -1.71 -6.56 31.40
CA ASN A 93 -1.77 -5.15 31.81
C ASN A 93 -0.44 -4.67 32.43
N ALA A 94 -0.39 -3.38 32.82
CA ALA A 94 0.78 -2.79 33.50
C ALA A 94 1.08 -3.43 34.86
N GLN A 95 0.13 -4.13 35.46
CA GLN A 95 0.25 -4.85 36.73
C GLN A 95 0.63 -6.33 36.54
N ASN A 96 1.00 -6.73 35.29
CA ASN A 96 1.38 -8.11 34.91
C ASN A 96 0.24 -9.15 34.99
N GLN A 97 -1.03 -8.72 35.10
CA GLN A 97 -2.21 -9.59 35.07
C GLN A 97 -2.63 -9.89 33.64
N TRP A 98 -3.14 -11.09 33.39
CA TRP A 98 -3.69 -11.48 32.10
C TRP A 98 -5.04 -10.80 31.84
N ILE A 99 -5.17 -10.15 30.69
CA ILE A 99 -6.43 -9.56 30.22
C ILE A 99 -7.08 -10.57 29.29
N SER A 100 -8.27 -11.03 29.67
CA SER A 100 -9.11 -11.92 28.88
C SER A 100 -10.49 -11.29 28.61
N GLU A 101 -11.05 -11.51 27.42
CA GLU A 101 -12.39 -11.07 27.02
C GLU A 101 -13.29 -12.30 26.84
N TRP A 102 -14.48 -12.26 27.45
CA TRP A 102 -15.47 -13.33 27.41
C TRP A 102 -16.79 -12.80 26.85
N TRP A 103 -17.42 -13.55 25.95
CA TRP A 103 -18.70 -13.14 25.39
C TRP A 103 -19.85 -13.57 26.31
N ASP A 104 -20.53 -12.59 26.88
CA ASP A 104 -21.76 -12.86 27.65
C ASP A 104 -22.96 -12.91 26.67
N LYS A 105 -23.58 -14.09 26.60
CA LYS A 105 -24.71 -14.35 25.70
C LYS A 105 -26.01 -13.66 26.19
N HIS A 106 -26.21 -13.50 27.51
CA HIS A 106 -27.43 -12.90 28.05
C HIS A 106 -27.50 -11.41 27.75
N ASP A 107 -26.39 -10.71 27.96
CA ASP A 107 -26.31 -9.26 27.76
C ASP A 107 -25.76 -8.89 26.36
N SER A 108 -25.40 -9.86 25.52
CA SER A 108 -24.77 -9.66 24.20
C SER A 108 -23.62 -8.66 24.25
N ARG A 109 -22.76 -8.74 25.26
CA ARG A 109 -21.62 -7.84 25.48
C ARG A 109 -20.35 -8.60 25.81
N TRP A 110 -19.23 -7.96 25.58
CA TRP A 110 -17.92 -8.44 26.01
C TRP A 110 -17.66 -8.08 27.47
N VAL A 111 -17.26 -9.07 28.26
CA VAL A 111 -16.84 -8.90 29.65
C VAL A 111 -15.33 -9.08 29.69
N GLU A 112 -14.61 -8.04 30.10
CA GLU A 112 -13.17 -8.08 30.32
C GLU A 112 -12.88 -8.56 31.72
N ARG A 113 -11.93 -9.50 31.86
CA ARG A 113 -11.43 -10.01 33.15
C ARG A 113 -9.92 -9.82 33.23
N ALA A 114 -9.44 -9.45 34.39
CA ALA A 114 -8.02 -9.32 34.69
C ALA A 114 -7.67 -10.33 35.79
N ASP A 115 -6.90 -11.36 35.44
CA ASP A 115 -6.56 -12.47 36.32
C ASP A 115 -5.04 -12.62 36.45
N ASP A 116 -4.54 -12.94 37.63
CA ASP A 116 -3.12 -13.15 37.87
C ASP A 116 -2.61 -14.43 37.19
N ALA A 117 -3.45 -15.46 37.08
CA ALA A 117 -3.21 -16.71 36.38
C ALA A 117 -4.50 -17.21 35.69
N LEU A 118 -4.35 -17.96 34.60
CA LEU A 118 -5.44 -18.60 33.88
C LEU A 118 -5.24 -20.13 33.94
N PRO A 119 -5.45 -20.76 35.10
CA PRO A 119 -5.33 -22.20 35.21
C PRO A 119 -6.37 -22.89 34.34
N ASP A 120 -6.05 -24.07 33.82
CA ASP A 120 -6.92 -24.92 32.98
C ASP A 120 -7.34 -24.29 31.62
N HIS A 121 -6.77 -23.16 31.20
CA HIS A 121 -7.02 -22.55 29.93
C HIS A 121 -5.92 -22.86 28.91
N GLN A 122 -6.28 -23.41 27.77
CA GLN A 122 -5.37 -23.60 26.66
C GLN A 122 -5.42 -22.36 25.74
N ALA A 123 -4.27 -21.86 25.34
CA ALA A 123 -4.18 -20.76 24.39
C ALA A 123 -4.01 -21.30 22.96
N ILE A 124 -4.82 -20.80 22.03
CA ILE A 124 -4.81 -21.21 20.64
C ILE A 124 -4.43 -20.01 19.78
N SER A 125 -3.21 -20.01 19.31
CA SER A 125 -2.76 -19.01 18.35
C SER A 125 -3.26 -19.38 16.96
N LEU A 126 -4.28 -18.66 16.49
CA LEU A 126 -4.92 -18.84 15.20
C LEU A 126 -4.72 -17.55 14.37
N LYS A 127 -4.20 -17.68 13.16
CA LYS A 127 -4.17 -16.59 12.17
C LYS A 127 -5.36 -16.75 11.25
N LEU A 128 -6.23 -15.75 11.23
CA LEU A 128 -7.46 -15.74 10.43
C LEU A 128 -7.25 -15.24 9.00
N SER A 129 -6.01 -14.86 8.65
CA SER A 129 -5.66 -14.49 7.28
C SER A 129 -5.03 -15.66 6.52
N GLN A 130 -5.42 -15.81 5.27
CA GLN A 130 -4.75 -16.75 4.38
C GLN A 130 -3.29 -16.33 4.17
N PRO A 131 -2.34 -17.28 4.10
CA PRO A 131 -0.96 -16.95 3.82
C PRO A 131 -0.87 -16.30 2.44
N TYR A 132 -0.23 -15.13 2.38
CA TYR A 132 -0.04 -14.41 1.12
C TYR A 132 0.82 -15.24 0.15
N VAL A 133 0.27 -15.45 -1.05
CA VAL A 133 0.94 -16.18 -2.14
C VAL A 133 1.25 -15.20 -3.26
N ALA A 134 2.52 -14.84 -3.43
CA ALA A 134 2.96 -13.85 -4.42
C ALA A 134 2.52 -14.19 -5.85
N SER A 135 2.45 -15.47 -6.24
CA SER A 135 2.02 -15.89 -7.59
C SER A 135 0.55 -15.57 -7.91
N LYS A 136 -0.28 -15.27 -6.88
CA LYS A 136 -1.67 -14.84 -7.06
C LYS A 136 -1.82 -13.32 -7.12
N SER A 137 -0.74 -12.58 -6.82
CA SER A 137 -0.72 -11.12 -6.86
C SER A 137 -0.99 -10.60 -8.27
N PRO A 138 -1.91 -9.64 -8.45
CA PRO A 138 -2.13 -8.98 -9.73
C PRO A 138 -0.88 -8.20 -10.18
N VAL A 139 -0.18 -7.58 -9.25
CA VAL A 139 1.07 -6.84 -9.52
C VAL A 139 2.17 -7.80 -9.98
N PHE A 140 2.31 -8.96 -9.32
CA PHE A 140 3.31 -9.95 -9.72
C PHE A 140 3.02 -10.53 -11.12
N ARG A 141 1.75 -10.78 -11.45
CA ARG A 141 1.35 -11.24 -12.78
C ARG A 141 1.68 -10.19 -13.84
N LEU A 142 1.38 -8.92 -13.60
CA LEU A 142 1.73 -7.82 -14.50
C LEU A 142 3.22 -7.78 -14.79
N ILE A 143 4.06 -7.93 -13.75
CA ILE A 143 5.51 -7.99 -13.87
C ILE A 143 5.94 -9.21 -14.69
N LEU A 144 5.37 -10.38 -14.42
CA LEU A 144 5.71 -11.62 -15.10
C LEU A 144 5.32 -11.57 -16.58
N ASP A 145 4.13 -11.05 -16.88
CA ASP A 145 3.63 -10.92 -18.26
C ASP A 145 4.52 -9.96 -19.06
N GLU A 146 4.96 -8.85 -18.44
CA GLU A 146 5.88 -7.92 -19.08
C GLU A 146 7.25 -8.55 -19.31
N LEU A 147 7.81 -9.22 -18.31
CA LEU A 147 9.07 -9.93 -18.44
C LEU A 147 9.01 -10.96 -19.59
N LEU A 148 7.93 -11.76 -19.64
CA LEU A 148 7.73 -12.78 -20.66
C LEU A 148 7.43 -12.21 -22.06
N SER A 149 7.00 -10.96 -22.17
CA SER A 149 6.80 -10.30 -23.47
C SER A 149 8.14 -10.10 -24.20
N HIS A 150 9.23 -9.89 -23.44
CA HIS A 150 10.58 -9.62 -23.99
C HIS A 150 11.43 -10.90 -24.17
N ARG A 151 10.83 -11.95 -24.76
CA ARG A 151 11.48 -13.26 -24.95
C ARG A 151 12.80 -13.20 -25.71
N ARG A 152 12.99 -12.21 -26.57
CA ARG A 152 14.24 -12.02 -27.33
C ARG A 152 15.38 -11.68 -26.40
N ILE A 153 15.23 -10.65 -25.55
CA ILE A 153 16.26 -10.20 -24.62
C ILE A 153 16.62 -11.32 -23.64
N ILE A 154 15.59 -12.04 -23.12
CA ILE A 154 15.82 -13.19 -22.21
C ILE A 154 16.67 -14.27 -22.90
N ARG A 155 16.41 -14.64 -24.16
CA ARG A 155 17.20 -15.64 -24.88
C ARG A 155 18.61 -15.18 -25.12
N GLU A 156 18.82 -13.94 -25.56
CA GLU A 156 20.14 -13.35 -25.77
C GLU A 156 20.95 -13.33 -24.47
N THR A 157 20.33 -13.03 -23.36
CA THR A 157 20.94 -13.03 -22.03
C THR A 157 21.32 -14.43 -21.54
N ILE A 158 20.45 -15.43 -21.76
CA ILE A 158 20.77 -16.85 -21.43
C ILE A 158 21.95 -17.33 -22.29
N LEU A 159 21.97 -17.01 -23.58
CA LEU A 159 23.05 -17.36 -24.47
C LEU A 159 24.37 -16.69 -24.05
N ALA A 160 24.36 -15.40 -23.77
CA ALA A 160 25.52 -14.67 -23.26
C ALA A 160 26.03 -15.28 -21.95
N SER A 161 25.16 -15.68 -21.05
CA SER A 161 25.52 -16.34 -19.80
C SER A 161 26.15 -17.71 -20.02
N LEU A 162 25.62 -18.49 -20.96
CA LEU A 162 26.20 -19.80 -21.33
C LEU A 162 27.62 -19.63 -21.89
N ILE A 163 27.81 -18.68 -22.80
CA ILE A 163 29.11 -18.41 -23.38
C ILE A 163 30.11 -17.93 -22.32
N ALA A 164 29.69 -16.99 -21.46
CA ALA A 164 30.52 -16.50 -20.35
C ALA A 164 30.96 -17.65 -19.42
N THR A 165 30.04 -18.59 -19.13
CA THR A 165 30.31 -19.75 -18.27
C THR A 165 31.30 -20.74 -18.93
N LEU A 166 31.18 -20.97 -20.24
CA LEU A 166 32.12 -21.80 -20.98
C LEU A 166 33.51 -21.15 -21.00
N LEU A 167 33.60 -19.83 -21.23
CA LEU A 167 34.87 -19.10 -21.16
C LEU A 167 35.52 -19.16 -19.77
N ALA A 168 34.68 -19.13 -18.72
CA ALA A 168 35.16 -19.24 -17.35
C ALA A 168 35.84 -20.56 -17.02
N LEU A 169 35.55 -21.64 -17.76
CA LEU A 169 36.31 -22.92 -17.65
C LEU A 169 37.74 -22.81 -18.11
N ALA A 170 38.09 -21.86 -18.99
CA ALA A 170 39.42 -21.70 -19.54
C ALA A 170 40.49 -21.61 -18.45
N ILE A 171 40.19 -20.90 -17.33
CA ILE A 171 41.15 -20.77 -16.20
C ILE A 171 41.41 -22.13 -15.53
N SER A 172 40.38 -22.95 -15.34
CA SER A 172 40.50 -24.26 -14.70
C SER A 172 41.29 -25.25 -15.58
N PHE A 173 40.97 -25.28 -16.88
CA PHE A 173 41.73 -26.13 -17.85
C PHE A 173 43.14 -25.63 -18.09
N PHE A 174 43.39 -24.32 -18.08
CA PHE A 174 44.74 -23.77 -18.12
C PHE A 174 45.57 -24.30 -16.94
N SER A 175 45.05 -24.14 -15.71
CA SER A 175 45.77 -24.65 -14.53
C SER A 175 46.04 -26.14 -14.64
N MET A 176 45.05 -26.94 -15.08
CA MET A 176 45.21 -28.37 -15.30
C MET A 176 46.35 -28.67 -16.28
N GLN A 177 46.38 -28.01 -17.44
CA GLN A 177 47.43 -28.24 -18.46
C GLN A 177 48.81 -27.78 -18.00
N VAL A 178 48.89 -26.68 -17.24
CA VAL A 178 50.16 -26.18 -16.71
C VAL A 178 50.76 -27.18 -15.73
N TYR A 179 50.00 -27.71 -14.79
CA TYR A 179 50.49 -28.64 -13.79
C TYR A 179 50.75 -30.05 -14.34
N ASP A 180 49.95 -30.52 -15.30
CA ASP A 180 50.07 -31.88 -15.82
C ASP A 180 51.09 -31.99 -16.97
N ARG A 181 51.33 -30.93 -17.76
CA ARG A 181 52.18 -31.01 -18.95
C ARG A 181 53.30 -29.98 -18.93
N VAL A 182 53.03 -28.72 -18.70
CA VAL A 182 54.06 -27.68 -18.85
C VAL A 182 55.16 -27.81 -17.80
N ILE A 183 54.79 -27.98 -16.52
CA ILE A 183 55.77 -28.09 -15.43
C ILE A 183 56.65 -29.37 -15.59
N PRO A 184 56.07 -30.56 -15.78
CA PRO A 184 56.92 -31.78 -15.93
C PRO A 184 57.80 -31.78 -17.15
N SER A 185 57.38 -31.19 -18.28
CA SER A 185 58.13 -31.13 -19.50
C SER A 185 58.94 -29.85 -19.73
N SER A 186 58.93 -28.90 -18.83
CA SER A 186 59.59 -27.59 -18.93
C SER A 186 59.25 -26.83 -20.25
N ALA A 187 58.04 -27.05 -20.79
CA ALA A 187 57.63 -26.53 -22.10
C ALA A 187 57.23 -25.03 -22.06
N MET A 188 58.21 -24.13 -22.01
CA MET A 188 57.99 -22.69 -21.89
C MET A 188 57.18 -22.03 -23.04
N GLN A 189 57.37 -22.56 -24.27
CA GLN A 189 56.60 -22.07 -25.43
C GLN A 189 55.11 -22.40 -25.30
N THR A 190 54.81 -23.62 -24.84
CA THR A 190 53.44 -24.05 -24.58
C THR A 190 52.78 -23.18 -23.46
N LEU A 191 53.57 -22.85 -22.41
CA LEU A 191 53.09 -21.95 -21.34
C LEU A 191 52.69 -20.58 -21.89
N LEU A 192 53.53 -19.98 -22.76
CA LEU A 192 53.25 -18.66 -23.34
C LEU A 192 51.96 -18.69 -24.18
N VAL A 193 51.79 -19.69 -25.04
CA VAL A 193 50.58 -19.83 -25.88
C VAL A 193 49.34 -20.04 -25.03
N LEU A 194 49.38 -20.91 -24.03
CA LEU A 194 48.25 -21.15 -23.11
C LEU A 194 47.89 -19.90 -22.30
N THR A 195 48.91 -19.17 -21.81
CA THR A 195 48.68 -17.93 -21.05
C THR A 195 48.00 -16.87 -21.92
N LEU A 196 48.52 -16.66 -23.16
CA LEU A 196 47.91 -15.71 -24.08
C LEU A 196 46.45 -16.09 -24.41
N GLY A 197 46.22 -17.40 -24.69
CA GLY A 197 44.88 -17.90 -24.97
C GLY A 197 43.87 -17.67 -23.80
N VAL A 198 44.31 -17.90 -22.55
CA VAL A 198 43.45 -17.65 -21.38
C VAL A 198 43.21 -16.17 -21.13
N LEU A 199 44.24 -15.32 -21.35
CA LEU A 199 44.03 -13.86 -21.24
C LEU A 199 43.00 -13.35 -22.26
N VAL A 200 43.05 -13.87 -23.49
CA VAL A 200 42.02 -13.58 -24.51
C VAL A 200 40.64 -14.10 -24.07
N ALA A 201 40.57 -15.30 -23.53
CA ALA A 201 39.30 -15.84 -23.00
C ALA A 201 38.73 -15.00 -21.86
N ILE A 202 39.55 -14.52 -20.91
CA ILE A 202 39.16 -13.62 -19.83
C ILE A 202 38.65 -12.28 -20.38
N PHE A 203 39.31 -11.74 -21.40
CA PHE A 203 38.87 -10.51 -22.04
C PHE A 203 37.49 -10.67 -22.69
N PHE A 204 37.25 -11.75 -23.41
CA PHE A 204 35.93 -12.04 -23.98
C PHE A 204 34.89 -12.34 -22.91
N GLU A 205 35.25 -13.05 -21.82
CA GLU A 205 34.36 -13.25 -20.67
C GLU A 205 33.90 -11.91 -20.07
N TRP A 206 34.84 -10.99 -19.88
CA TRP A 206 34.54 -9.63 -19.38
C TRP A 206 33.61 -8.87 -20.34
N LEU A 207 33.92 -8.90 -21.66
CA LEU A 207 33.11 -8.23 -22.68
C LEU A 207 31.67 -8.77 -22.71
N ILE A 208 31.52 -10.10 -22.69
CA ILE A 208 30.19 -10.74 -22.70
C ILE A 208 29.40 -10.42 -21.42
N LYS A 209 30.07 -10.42 -20.26
CA LYS A 209 29.45 -10.01 -19.00
C LYS A 209 28.94 -8.55 -19.05
N HIS A 210 29.71 -7.66 -19.69
CA HIS A 210 29.32 -6.27 -19.88
C HIS A 210 28.09 -6.12 -20.80
N VAL A 211 28.13 -6.80 -21.97
CA VAL A 211 26.95 -6.83 -22.88
C VAL A 211 25.72 -7.40 -22.19
N ARG A 212 25.89 -8.47 -21.43
CA ARG A 212 24.81 -9.08 -20.65
C ARG A 212 24.22 -8.11 -19.64
N SER A 213 25.05 -7.34 -18.93
CA SER A 213 24.61 -6.34 -17.97
C SER A 213 23.73 -5.28 -18.64
N ASN A 214 24.15 -4.78 -19.79
CA ASN A 214 23.37 -3.77 -20.53
C ASN A 214 22.01 -4.30 -21.02
N LEU A 215 21.97 -5.57 -21.50
CA LEU A 215 20.71 -6.21 -21.88
C LEU A 215 19.74 -6.35 -20.71
N TYR A 216 20.24 -6.65 -19.52
CA TYR A 216 19.43 -6.70 -18.32
C TYR A 216 18.92 -5.34 -17.89
N GLU A 217 19.78 -4.32 -17.91
CA GLU A 217 19.39 -2.96 -17.56
C GLU A 217 18.27 -2.46 -18.46
N GLU A 218 18.36 -2.71 -19.77
CA GLU A 218 17.30 -2.37 -20.74
C GLU A 218 15.98 -3.07 -20.42
N LEU A 219 16.03 -4.37 -20.13
CA LEU A 219 14.83 -5.14 -19.76
C LEU A 219 14.18 -4.63 -18.48
N ILE A 220 14.99 -4.34 -17.46
CA ILE A 220 14.51 -3.87 -16.16
C ILE A 220 13.91 -2.47 -16.29
N ASP A 221 14.54 -1.58 -17.08
CA ASP A 221 14.03 -0.24 -17.31
C ASP A 221 12.63 -0.26 -17.97
N GLN A 222 12.42 -1.10 -18.98
CA GLN A 222 11.12 -1.27 -19.62
C GLN A 222 10.04 -1.78 -18.65
N VAL A 223 10.38 -2.77 -17.82
CA VAL A 223 9.47 -3.29 -16.79
C VAL A 223 9.18 -2.22 -15.73
N ASP A 224 10.19 -1.46 -15.31
CA ASP A 224 10.05 -0.40 -14.29
C ASP A 224 9.15 0.73 -14.78
N GLN A 225 9.35 1.23 -16.00
CA GLN A 225 8.51 2.28 -16.59
C GLN A 225 7.04 1.86 -16.65
N ARG A 226 6.77 0.63 -17.08
CA ARG A 226 5.40 0.12 -17.15
C ARG A 226 4.80 -0.08 -15.76
N LEU A 227 5.57 -0.63 -14.82
CA LEU A 227 5.12 -0.85 -13.45
C LEU A 227 4.84 0.48 -12.75
N SER A 228 5.75 1.43 -12.82
CA SER A 228 5.61 2.78 -12.25
C SER A 228 4.36 3.48 -12.77
N ARG A 229 4.18 3.48 -14.11
CA ARG A 229 2.99 4.05 -14.74
C ARG A 229 1.71 3.38 -14.27
N THR A 230 1.70 2.04 -14.22
CA THR A 230 0.49 1.28 -13.86
C THR A 230 0.14 1.47 -12.38
N VAL A 231 1.13 1.48 -11.49
CA VAL A 231 0.93 1.76 -10.06
C VAL A 231 0.37 3.17 -9.85
N TYR A 232 0.92 4.16 -10.56
CA TYR A 232 0.47 5.55 -10.45
C TYR A 232 -0.95 5.73 -10.99
N LEU A 233 -1.26 5.16 -12.15
CA LEU A 233 -2.62 5.18 -12.72
C LEU A 233 -3.62 4.47 -11.80
N ARG A 234 -3.23 3.32 -11.20
CA ARG A 234 -4.07 2.63 -10.22
C ARG A 234 -4.36 3.50 -9.01
N PHE A 235 -3.35 4.20 -8.49
CA PHE A 235 -3.53 5.15 -7.40
C PHE A 235 -4.53 6.25 -7.76
N LEU A 236 -4.40 6.86 -8.95
CA LEU A 236 -5.31 7.91 -9.40
C LEU A 236 -6.75 7.41 -9.62
N SER A 237 -6.94 6.12 -9.91
CA SER A 237 -8.26 5.53 -10.12
C SER A 237 -8.94 5.03 -8.84
N VAL A 238 -8.25 5.04 -7.68
CA VAL A 238 -8.84 4.59 -6.42
C VAL A 238 -9.85 5.61 -5.89
N ARG A 239 -11.01 5.15 -5.47
CA ARG A 239 -12.05 5.98 -4.86
C ARG A 239 -11.54 6.69 -3.62
N LEU A 240 -11.86 7.99 -3.53
CA LEU A 240 -11.40 8.86 -2.44
C LEU A 240 -11.88 8.42 -1.05
N ASP A 241 -13.06 7.81 -0.95
CA ASP A 241 -13.62 7.30 0.32
C ASP A 241 -12.89 6.06 0.86
N GLN A 242 -12.13 5.36 0.01
CA GLN A 242 -11.35 4.18 0.39
C GLN A 242 -9.86 4.47 0.59
N MET A 243 -9.42 5.69 0.30
CA MET A 243 -8.01 6.04 0.46
C MET A 243 -7.55 5.95 1.92
N PRO A 244 -6.36 5.39 2.19
CA PRO A 244 -5.76 5.38 3.53
C PRO A 244 -5.60 6.80 4.07
N GLN A 245 -5.82 6.96 5.38
CA GLN A 245 -5.78 8.27 6.05
C GLN A 245 -4.39 8.91 6.10
N SER A 246 -3.34 8.09 6.11
CA SER A 246 -1.96 8.58 6.17
C SER A 246 -1.38 8.73 4.77
N VAL A 247 -1.22 9.97 4.33
CA VAL A 247 -0.59 10.33 3.05
C VAL A 247 0.83 9.77 2.95
N GLY A 248 1.62 9.90 4.01
CA GLY A 248 2.99 9.40 4.02
C GLY A 248 3.09 7.88 4.00
N ALA A 249 2.15 7.17 4.66
CA ALA A 249 2.10 5.71 4.57
C ALA A 249 1.72 5.26 3.15
N LEU A 250 0.77 5.94 2.51
CA LEU A 250 0.37 5.66 1.14
C LEU A 250 1.51 5.92 0.14
N ALA A 251 2.21 7.06 0.27
CA ALA A 251 3.38 7.37 -0.55
C ALA A 251 4.49 6.30 -0.39
N SER A 252 4.73 5.83 0.85
CA SER A 252 5.68 4.75 1.11
C SER A 252 5.22 3.42 0.48
N GLN A 253 3.93 3.11 0.51
CA GLN A 253 3.38 1.92 -0.17
C GLN A 253 3.57 2.00 -1.69
N MET A 254 3.28 3.15 -2.28
CA MET A 254 3.48 3.36 -3.72
C MET A 254 4.92 3.17 -4.14
N ARG A 255 5.88 3.65 -3.35
CA ARG A 255 7.32 3.44 -3.60
C ARG A 255 7.76 1.99 -3.46
N GLY A 256 6.91 1.09 -2.97
CA GLY A 256 7.19 -0.33 -2.88
C GLY A 256 7.58 -0.99 -4.22
N TYR A 257 7.19 -0.41 -5.37
CA TYR A 257 7.63 -0.91 -6.68
C TYR A 257 9.15 -0.81 -6.88
N GLU A 258 9.82 0.19 -6.29
CA GLU A 258 11.28 0.35 -6.34
C GLU A 258 12.00 -0.85 -5.67
N THR A 259 11.44 -1.34 -4.56
CA THR A 259 11.95 -2.53 -3.85
C THR A 259 11.80 -3.79 -4.72
N ILE A 260 10.67 -3.90 -5.43
CA ILE A 260 10.42 -5.01 -6.35
C ILE A 260 11.40 -4.95 -7.53
N ARG A 261 11.62 -3.76 -8.11
CA ARG A 261 12.63 -3.54 -9.14
C ARG A 261 14.02 -3.98 -8.67
N GLY A 262 14.45 -3.51 -7.50
CA GLY A 262 15.75 -3.90 -6.92
C GLY A 262 15.89 -5.40 -6.75
N PHE A 263 14.84 -6.09 -6.33
CA PHE A 263 14.82 -7.56 -6.28
C PHE A 263 14.93 -8.18 -7.67
N MET A 264 14.20 -7.70 -8.67
CA MET A 264 14.27 -8.21 -10.04
C MET A 264 15.68 -8.06 -10.62
N THR A 265 16.31 -6.90 -10.43
CA THR A 265 17.70 -6.65 -10.84
C THR A 265 18.65 -7.69 -10.21
N SER A 266 18.55 -7.86 -8.91
CA SER A 266 19.38 -8.78 -8.15
C SER A 266 19.14 -10.26 -8.51
N MET A 267 17.86 -10.64 -8.68
CA MET A 267 17.47 -12.00 -9.04
C MET A 267 17.97 -12.38 -10.44
N THR A 268 17.79 -11.49 -11.41
CA THR A 268 18.18 -11.74 -12.79
C THR A 268 19.69 -11.83 -12.92
N THR A 269 20.44 -10.97 -12.24
CA THR A 269 21.90 -10.93 -12.32
C THR A 269 22.54 -12.14 -11.62
N ASN A 270 22.04 -12.52 -10.45
CA ASN A 270 22.72 -13.48 -9.57
C ASN A 270 22.07 -14.88 -9.58
N LEU A 271 20.74 -14.96 -9.47
CA LEU A 271 20.08 -16.25 -9.23
C LEU A 271 19.76 -17.01 -10.52
N MET A 272 19.25 -16.34 -11.56
CA MET A 272 18.88 -17.02 -12.81
C MET A 272 20.09 -17.46 -13.61
N VAL A 273 21.25 -16.85 -13.39
CA VAL A 273 22.48 -17.13 -14.12
C VAL A 273 23.42 -17.99 -13.31
N ASP A 274 23.82 -17.53 -12.13
CA ASP A 274 24.91 -18.18 -11.39
C ASP A 274 24.48 -19.51 -10.73
N ALA A 275 23.23 -19.64 -10.29
CA ALA A 275 22.75 -20.85 -9.61
C ALA A 275 22.65 -22.10 -10.53
N PRO A 276 22.10 -22.04 -11.77
CA PRO A 276 22.09 -23.16 -12.69
C PRO A 276 23.50 -23.56 -13.11
N PHE A 277 24.40 -22.59 -13.26
CA PHE A 277 25.80 -22.86 -13.66
C PHE A 277 26.63 -23.45 -12.53
N ALA A 278 26.27 -23.29 -11.27
CA ALA A 278 26.90 -24.02 -10.18
C ALA A 278 26.75 -25.53 -10.35
N LEU A 279 25.56 -26.01 -10.77
CA LEU A 279 25.35 -27.42 -11.09
C LEU A 279 26.13 -27.88 -12.31
N PHE A 280 26.28 -27.02 -13.33
CA PHE A 280 27.14 -27.29 -14.49
C PHE A 280 28.60 -27.46 -14.08
N PHE A 281 29.17 -26.58 -13.24
CA PHE A 281 30.52 -26.71 -12.73
C PHE A 281 30.69 -27.99 -11.87
N ALA A 282 29.71 -28.36 -11.07
CA ALA A 282 29.70 -29.62 -10.32
C ALA A 282 29.74 -30.84 -11.29
N GLY A 283 29.02 -30.77 -12.41
CA GLY A 283 29.06 -31.78 -13.48
C GLY A 283 30.46 -31.86 -14.12
N VAL A 284 31.12 -30.73 -14.36
CA VAL A 284 32.53 -30.74 -14.90
C VAL A 284 33.49 -31.35 -13.90
N ILE A 285 33.35 -31.07 -12.58
CA ILE A 285 34.17 -31.75 -11.54
C ILE A 285 33.93 -33.26 -11.58
N ALA A 286 32.69 -33.72 -11.74
CA ALA A 286 32.35 -35.14 -11.84
C ALA A 286 32.99 -35.81 -13.05
N LEU A 287 33.11 -35.10 -14.17
CA LEU A 287 33.81 -35.61 -15.39
C LEU A 287 35.32 -35.71 -15.20
N ILE A 288 35.95 -34.80 -14.44
CA ILE A 288 37.40 -34.77 -14.22
C ILE A 288 37.80 -35.74 -13.11
N ALA A 289 37.09 -35.78 -11.99
CA ALA A 289 37.51 -36.41 -10.75
C ALA A 289 36.42 -37.29 -10.10
N GLY A 290 35.37 -37.66 -10.83
CA GLY A 290 34.34 -38.60 -10.37
C GLY A 290 33.72 -38.21 -9.01
N PRO A 291 34.00 -39.02 -7.96
CA PRO A 291 33.35 -38.85 -6.68
C PRO A 291 33.69 -37.55 -5.92
N LEU A 292 34.75 -36.86 -6.35
CA LEU A 292 35.17 -35.58 -5.73
C LEU A 292 34.07 -34.49 -5.86
N ALA A 293 33.22 -34.59 -6.87
CA ALA A 293 32.12 -33.67 -7.10
C ALA A 293 31.05 -33.74 -5.98
N LEU A 294 30.97 -34.83 -5.25
CA LEU A 294 30.00 -35.00 -4.16
C LEU A 294 30.25 -34.00 -3.02
N ILE A 295 31.52 -33.60 -2.79
CA ILE A 295 31.89 -32.69 -1.70
C ILE A 295 31.26 -31.29 -1.89
N PRO A 296 31.58 -30.56 -2.98
CA PRO A 296 30.98 -29.23 -3.18
C PRO A 296 29.46 -29.28 -3.37
N THR A 297 28.94 -30.37 -4.00
CA THR A 297 27.49 -30.53 -4.18
C THR A 297 26.77 -30.74 -2.86
N PHE A 298 27.34 -31.50 -1.92
CA PHE A 298 26.78 -31.69 -0.59
C PHE A 298 26.68 -30.35 0.16
N PHE A 299 27.78 -29.59 0.22
CA PHE A 299 27.76 -28.29 0.91
C PHE A 299 26.88 -27.26 0.20
N PHE A 300 26.76 -27.33 -1.14
CA PHE A 300 25.76 -26.54 -1.88
C PHE A 300 24.34 -26.84 -1.39
N LEU A 301 23.93 -28.11 -1.36
CA LEU A 301 22.60 -28.51 -0.94
C LEU A 301 22.30 -28.16 0.52
N VAL A 302 23.27 -28.37 1.42
CA VAL A 302 23.13 -28.01 2.84
C VAL A 302 22.93 -26.49 3.01
N SER A 303 23.67 -25.67 2.30
CA SER A 303 23.56 -24.23 2.36
C SER A 303 22.22 -23.72 1.82
N VAL A 304 21.72 -24.30 0.73
CA VAL A 304 20.36 -24.04 0.21
C VAL A 304 19.30 -24.40 1.25
N ALA A 305 19.43 -25.56 1.88
CA ALA A 305 18.50 -26.00 2.92
C ALA A 305 18.47 -25.05 4.12
N ILE A 306 19.61 -24.55 4.58
CA ILE A 306 19.72 -23.53 5.63
C ILE A 306 19.03 -22.22 5.21
N GLY A 307 19.26 -21.76 3.99
CA GLY A 307 18.60 -20.57 3.45
C GLY A 307 17.07 -20.71 3.47
N LEU A 308 16.56 -21.87 3.02
CA LEU A 308 15.12 -22.16 3.04
C LEU A 308 14.54 -22.27 4.46
N PHE A 309 15.32 -22.74 5.43
CA PHE A 309 14.93 -22.80 6.84
C PHE A 309 14.71 -21.39 7.43
N TYR A 310 15.60 -20.44 7.17
CA TYR A 310 15.49 -19.07 7.65
C TYR A 310 14.43 -18.25 6.90
N ARG A 311 13.99 -18.67 5.72
CA ARG A 311 13.07 -17.94 4.85
C ARG A 311 11.80 -17.42 5.57
N LYS A 312 11.09 -18.30 6.31
CA LYS A 312 9.83 -17.90 6.99
C LYS A 312 10.08 -16.85 8.08
N ARG A 313 11.18 -16.94 8.80
CA ARG A 313 11.54 -15.96 9.83
C ARG A 313 11.85 -14.61 9.18
N LEU A 314 12.66 -14.61 8.13
CA LEU A 314 12.98 -13.39 7.37
C LEU A 314 11.74 -12.73 6.75
N GLU A 315 10.82 -13.51 6.18
CA GLU A 315 9.56 -12.97 5.64
C GLU A 315 8.70 -12.28 6.71
N ASN A 316 8.65 -12.79 7.93
CA ASN A 316 7.90 -12.17 9.03
C ASN A 316 8.57 -10.86 9.51
N ILE A 317 9.89 -10.87 9.68
CA ILE A 317 10.64 -9.69 10.09
C ILE A 317 10.56 -8.60 9.01
N ALA A 318 10.66 -8.96 7.73
CA ALA A 318 10.52 -8.01 6.61
C ALA A 318 9.15 -7.30 6.61
N LYS A 319 8.08 -8.02 6.95
CA LYS A 319 6.74 -7.40 7.08
C LYS A 319 6.68 -6.39 8.23
N GLN A 320 7.27 -6.72 9.37
CA GLN A 320 7.33 -5.82 10.53
C GLN A 320 8.20 -4.60 10.22
N ALA A 321 9.35 -4.79 9.60
CA ALA A 321 10.25 -3.72 9.17
C ALA A 321 9.57 -2.78 8.17
N MET A 322 8.82 -3.33 7.20
CA MET A 322 8.07 -2.53 6.23
C MET A 322 6.96 -1.72 6.90
N ALA A 323 6.21 -2.32 7.82
CA ALA A 323 5.16 -1.61 8.56
C ALA A 323 5.74 -0.47 9.42
N ALA A 324 6.83 -0.72 10.13
CA ALA A 324 7.53 0.28 10.93
C ALA A 324 8.12 1.41 10.06
N SER A 325 8.70 1.08 8.90
CA SER A 325 9.20 2.06 7.92
C SER A 325 8.09 2.94 7.36
N ASN A 326 6.93 2.37 7.04
CA ASN A 326 5.76 3.12 6.58
C ASN A 326 5.25 4.10 7.65
N LEU A 327 5.17 3.65 8.91
CA LEU A 327 4.79 4.52 10.03
C LEU A 327 5.79 5.64 10.25
N LYS A 328 7.09 5.36 10.16
CA LYS A 328 8.16 6.36 10.27
C LYS A 328 8.05 7.42 9.18
N THR A 329 7.84 7.00 7.92
CA THR A 329 7.65 7.91 6.79
C THR A 329 6.36 8.74 6.96
N GLY A 330 5.27 8.10 7.41
CA GLY A 330 4.01 8.80 7.71
C GLY A 330 4.18 9.87 8.77
N LEU A 331 4.88 9.56 9.87
CA LEU A 331 5.17 10.52 10.93
C LEU A 331 6.05 11.70 10.44
N LEU A 332 7.01 11.42 9.55
CA LEU A 332 7.85 12.48 8.96
C LEU A 332 7.01 13.47 8.16
N VAL A 333 6.14 12.96 7.28
CA VAL A 333 5.24 13.80 6.47
C VAL A 333 4.31 14.60 7.37
N GLU A 334 3.66 13.95 8.36
CA GLU A 334 2.79 14.61 9.35
C GLU A 334 3.53 15.74 10.10
N THR A 335 4.79 15.50 10.48
CA THR A 335 5.62 16.48 11.19
C THR A 335 6.00 17.67 10.31
N ILE A 336 6.29 17.44 9.02
CA ILE A 336 6.64 18.50 8.07
C ILE A 336 5.39 19.34 7.76
N GLU A 337 4.25 18.71 7.47
CA GLU A 337 3.00 19.42 7.19
C GLU A 337 2.49 20.21 8.42
N GLY A 338 2.68 19.67 9.62
CA GLY A 338 2.30 20.30 10.88
C GLY A 338 3.38 21.15 11.55
N ALA A 339 4.51 21.45 10.88
CA ALA A 339 5.68 22.08 11.49
C ALA A 339 5.39 23.43 12.16
N GLU A 340 4.53 24.26 11.57
CA GLU A 340 4.12 25.54 12.13
C GLU A 340 3.35 25.34 13.44
N THR A 341 2.37 24.45 13.45
CA THR A 341 1.58 24.11 14.65
C THR A 341 2.45 23.54 15.76
N ILE A 342 3.40 22.65 15.40
CA ILE A 342 4.33 22.04 16.36
C ILE A 342 5.21 23.09 17.00
N LYS A 343 5.74 24.04 16.20
CA LYS A 343 6.60 25.13 16.70
C LYS A 343 5.80 26.12 17.55
N ALA A 344 4.62 26.53 17.10
CA ALA A 344 3.76 27.45 17.83
C ALA A 344 3.28 26.88 19.17
N GLY A 345 2.98 25.58 19.23
CA GLY A 345 2.53 24.89 20.43
C GLY A 345 3.64 24.27 21.27
N GLN A 346 4.93 24.51 20.95
CA GLN A 346 6.10 23.89 21.61
C GLN A 346 6.02 22.35 21.68
N GLY A 347 5.33 21.72 20.70
CA GLY A 347 5.06 20.28 20.64
C GLY A 347 6.28 19.43 20.23
N GLY A 348 7.47 20.03 20.01
CA GLY A 348 8.64 19.36 19.46
C GLY A 348 9.08 18.14 20.27
N TRP A 349 9.05 18.25 21.61
CA TRP A 349 9.41 17.13 22.49
C TRP A 349 8.52 15.90 22.30
N ARG A 350 7.21 16.10 22.19
CA ARG A 350 6.24 15.02 21.97
C ARG A 350 6.48 14.32 20.63
N MET A 351 6.74 15.12 19.57
CA MET A 351 7.05 14.58 18.24
C MET A 351 8.39 13.85 18.21
N LEU A 352 9.41 14.39 18.90
CA LEU A 352 10.70 13.71 19.04
C LEU A 352 10.54 12.35 19.72
N THR A 353 9.79 12.28 20.82
CA THR A 353 9.56 11.01 21.53
C THR A 353 8.88 9.98 20.65
N ARG A 354 7.85 10.40 19.88
CA ARG A 354 7.14 9.54 18.92
C ARG A 354 8.08 9.07 17.80
N TRP A 355 8.89 10.00 17.26
CA TRP A 355 9.90 9.70 16.25
C TRP A 355 10.93 8.69 16.71
N MET A 356 11.51 8.90 17.90
CA MET A 356 12.53 8.00 18.48
C MET A 356 11.97 6.60 18.69
N ARG A 357 10.74 6.48 19.20
CA ARG A 357 10.08 5.19 19.38
C ARG A 357 9.90 4.47 18.04
N THR A 358 9.27 5.12 17.05
CA THR A 358 9.02 4.53 15.74
C THR A 358 10.32 4.21 14.99
N SER A 359 11.34 5.06 15.15
CA SER A 359 12.66 4.84 14.54
C SER A 359 13.41 3.66 15.20
N ASN A 360 13.26 3.46 16.51
CA ASN A 360 13.84 2.31 17.20
C ASN A 360 13.17 1.01 16.77
N ASP A 361 11.84 0.98 16.68
CA ASP A 361 11.10 -0.21 16.22
C ASP A 361 11.53 -0.63 14.80
N ALA A 362 11.72 0.35 13.91
CA ALA A 362 12.20 0.11 12.54
C ALA A 362 13.65 -0.43 12.55
N ARG A 363 14.53 0.19 13.33
CA ARG A 363 15.93 -0.19 13.44
C ARG A 363 16.09 -1.61 14.02
N ASP A 364 15.35 -1.95 15.07
CA ASP A 364 15.46 -3.24 15.73
C ASP A 364 15.07 -4.39 14.79
N SER A 365 14.01 -4.18 13.97
CA SER A 365 13.62 -5.12 12.92
C SER A 365 14.69 -5.26 11.83
N GLU A 366 15.33 -4.15 11.43
CA GLU A 366 16.39 -4.14 10.42
C GLU A 366 17.66 -4.83 10.94
N LEU A 367 18.06 -4.57 12.20
CA LEU A 367 19.21 -5.21 12.85
C LEU A 367 18.99 -6.72 13.00
N GLU A 368 17.79 -7.17 13.39
CA GLU A 368 17.50 -8.60 13.48
C GLU A 368 17.62 -9.27 12.10
N MET A 369 17.09 -8.65 11.04
CA MET A 369 17.19 -9.19 9.69
C MET A 369 18.62 -9.24 9.20
N ARG A 370 19.40 -8.18 9.45
CA ARG A 370 20.82 -8.11 9.12
C ARG A 370 21.63 -9.19 9.86
N SER A 371 21.40 -9.34 11.16
CA SER A 371 22.06 -10.38 11.98
C SER A 371 21.83 -11.79 11.40
N ILE A 372 20.59 -12.14 11.05
CA ILE A 372 20.26 -13.45 10.44
C ILE A 372 20.98 -13.61 9.09
N SER A 373 20.99 -12.54 8.27
CA SER A 373 21.66 -12.56 6.97
C SER A 373 23.17 -12.77 7.11
N GLU A 374 23.82 -12.02 8.01
CA GLU A 374 25.26 -12.13 8.29
C GLU A 374 25.63 -13.51 8.82
N HIS A 375 24.87 -14.05 9.79
CA HIS A 375 25.08 -15.42 10.28
C HIS A 375 25.00 -16.47 9.17
N SER A 376 23.99 -16.33 8.30
CA SER A 376 23.84 -17.24 7.17
C SER A 376 24.97 -17.13 6.17
N GLN A 377 25.50 -15.91 5.91
CA GLN A 377 26.67 -15.69 5.05
C GLN A 377 27.95 -16.28 5.66
N HIS A 378 28.16 -16.11 6.97
CA HIS A 378 29.30 -16.68 7.66
C HIS A 378 29.29 -18.21 7.65
N ILE A 379 28.12 -18.84 7.82
CA ILE A 379 27.95 -20.29 7.68
C ILE A 379 28.31 -20.74 6.25
N ALA A 380 27.81 -20.03 5.22
CA ALA A 380 28.10 -20.35 3.83
C ALA A 380 29.60 -20.21 3.51
N ALA A 381 30.26 -19.16 4.01
CA ALA A 381 31.71 -18.98 3.86
C ALA A 381 32.50 -20.08 4.56
N SER A 382 32.10 -20.48 5.77
CA SER A 382 32.72 -21.61 6.48
C SER A 382 32.56 -22.93 5.72
N PHE A 383 31.40 -23.17 5.15
CA PHE A 383 31.20 -24.37 4.30
C PHE A 383 32.06 -24.35 3.04
N GLN A 384 32.29 -23.19 2.44
CA GLN A 384 33.20 -23.04 1.33
C GLN A 384 34.63 -23.42 1.73
N GLN A 385 35.11 -22.97 2.88
CA GLN A 385 36.43 -23.31 3.38
C GLN A 385 36.57 -24.81 3.71
N ILE A 386 35.56 -25.36 4.43
CA ILE A 386 35.56 -26.79 4.77
C ILE A 386 35.50 -27.65 3.51
N SER A 387 34.65 -27.30 2.56
CA SER A 387 34.56 -28.00 1.28
C SER A 387 35.88 -27.99 0.53
N TYR A 388 36.58 -26.85 0.49
CA TYR A 388 37.90 -26.73 -0.12
C TYR A 388 38.92 -27.67 0.56
N VAL A 389 39.00 -27.65 1.90
CA VAL A 389 39.95 -28.50 2.65
C VAL A 389 39.65 -29.98 2.42
N LEU A 390 38.37 -30.39 2.49
CA LEU A 390 38.00 -31.80 2.25
C LEU A 390 38.22 -32.21 0.81
N LEU A 391 37.96 -31.33 -0.17
CA LEU A 391 38.21 -31.60 -1.58
C LEU A 391 39.72 -31.79 -1.86
N VAL A 392 40.58 -30.93 -1.29
CA VAL A 392 42.02 -31.02 -1.45
C VAL A 392 42.55 -32.28 -0.74
N ALA A 393 42.10 -32.57 0.49
CA ALA A 393 42.55 -33.74 1.24
C ALA A 393 42.18 -35.05 0.56
N PHE A 394 40.90 -35.21 0.17
CA PHE A 394 40.44 -36.41 -0.53
C PHE A 394 40.97 -36.49 -1.96
N GLY A 395 41.12 -35.36 -2.65
CA GLY A 395 41.72 -35.31 -3.97
C GLY A 395 43.21 -35.66 -3.94
N ALA A 396 43.98 -35.21 -2.94
CA ALA A 396 45.36 -35.63 -2.74
C ALA A 396 45.49 -37.15 -2.56
N TYR A 397 44.56 -37.75 -1.80
CA TYR A 397 44.50 -39.22 -1.66
C TYR A 397 44.25 -39.90 -3.00
N LEU A 398 43.36 -39.39 -3.85
CA LEU A 398 43.12 -39.94 -5.21
C LEU A 398 44.35 -39.75 -6.13
N VAL A 399 45.07 -38.65 -6.01
CA VAL A 399 46.33 -38.42 -6.76
C VAL A 399 47.40 -39.46 -6.39
N THR A 400 47.56 -39.79 -5.09
CA THR A 400 48.53 -40.82 -4.66
C THR A 400 48.18 -42.20 -5.19
N ARG A 401 46.89 -42.43 -5.50
CA ARG A 401 46.44 -43.67 -6.18
C ARG A 401 46.49 -43.60 -7.70
N SER A 402 46.95 -42.49 -8.26
CA SER A 402 47.00 -42.27 -9.72
C SER A 402 45.61 -42.32 -10.40
N GLU A 403 44.53 -42.12 -9.62
CA GLU A 403 43.17 -42.07 -10.15
C GLU A 403 42.84 -40.70 -10.79
N ILE A 404 43.49 -39.63 -10.33
CA ILE A 404 43.40 -38.28 -10.90
C ILE A 404 44.80 -37.66 -11.02
N SER A 405 44.96 -36.69 -11.94
CA SER A 405 46.19 -35.92 -12.07
C SER A 405 46.29 -34.78 -11.04
N GLN A 406 47.51 -34.28 -10.81
CA GLN A 406 47.72 -33.10 -9.95
C GLN A 406 47.02 -31.87 -10.51
N GLY A 407 47.10 -31.66 -11.83
CA GLY A 407 46.37 -30.56 -12.48
C GLY A 407 44.88 -30.73 -12.41
N GLY A 408 44.38 -31.97 -12.47
CA GLY A 408 42.95 -32.29 -12.26
C GLY A 408 42.47 -31.87 -10.86
N LEU A 409 43.27 -32.14 -9.82
CA LEU A 409 42.94 -31.70 -8.44
C LEU A 409 42.85 -30.17 -8.34
N ILE A 410 43.81 -29.46 -8.95
CA ILE A 410 43.83 -27.99 -8.91
C ILE A 410 42.63 -27.42 -9.69
N ALA A 411 42.32 -27.97 -10.87
CA ALA A 411 41.17 -27.59 -11.65
C ALA A 411 39.84 -27.77 -10.83
N CYS A 412 39.69 -28.93 -10.17
CA CYS A 412 38.55 -29.21 -9.31
C CYS A 412 38.46 -28.26 -8.13
N SER A 413 39.58 -27.83 -7.53
CA SER A 413 39.58 -26.86 -6.43
C SER A 413 39.09 -25.47 -6.87
N ILE A 414 39.50 -25.01 -8.06
CA ILE A 414 39.05 -23.74 -8.66
C ILE A 414 37.56 -23.81 -8.98
N LEU A 415 37.10 -24.90 -9.59
CA LEU A 415 35.68 -25.10 -9.93
C LEU A 415 34.79 -25.20 -8.68
N SER A 416 35.28 -25.89 -7.63
CA SER A 416 34.56 -25.97 -6.33
C SER A 416 34.34 -24.59 -5.73
N GLY A 417 35.33 -23.70 -5.83
CA GLY A 417 35.18 -22.29 -5.42
C GLY A 417 34.01 -21.58 -6.16
N ARG A 418 33.87 -21.84 -7.47
CA ARG A 418 32.78 -21.28 -8.28
C ARG A 418 31.40 -21.87 -7.94
N VAL A 419 31.31 -23.18 -7.66
CA VAL A 419 30.09 -23.84 -7.20
C VAL A 419 29.57 -23.18 -5.91
N LEU A 420 30.48 -22.98 -4.96
CA LEU A 420 30.10 -22.49 -3.63
C LEU A 420 29.96 -20.97 -3.56
N SER A 421 30.59 -20.19 -4.45
CA SER A 421 30.38 -18.75 -4.54
C SER A 421 28.90 -18.40 -4.90
N ALA A 422 28.27 -19.21 -5.76
CA ALA A 422 26.86 -19.05 -6.08
C ALA A 422 25.94 -19.22 -4.85
N VAL A 423 26.35 -20.03 -3.87
CA VAL A 423 25.61 -20.28 -2.65
C VAL A 423 25.70 -19.11 -1.67
N ALA A 424 26.85 -18.46 -1.59
CA ALA A 424 27.08 -17.34 -0.69
C ALA A 424 26.12 -16.16 -0.93
N ILE A 425 25.55 -16.06 -2.14
CA ILE A 425 24.61 -15.02 -2.55
C ILE A 425 23.19 -15.32 -2.07
N ILE A 426 22.81 -16.60 -1.88
CA ILE A 426 21.43 -17.04 -1.58
C ILE A 426 20.82 -16.35 -0.35
N PRO A 427 21.51 -16.21 0.79
CA PRO A 427 20.93 -15.52 1.96
C PRO A 427 20.51 -14.09 1.65
N GLY A 428 21.34 -13.33 0.95
CA GLY A 428 21.02 -11.98 0.50
C GLY A 428 19.80 -11.93 -0.42
N GLN A 429 19.70 -12.91 -1.34
CA GLN A 429 18.53 -13.02 -2.24
C GLN A 429 17.24 -13.34 -1.48
N ILE A 430 17.29 -14.16 -0.44
CA ILE A 430 16.13 -14.47 0.40
C ILE A 430 15.66 -13.21 1.17
N VAL A 431 16.58 -12.39 1.66
CA VAL A 431 16.26 -11.11 2.30
C VAL A 431 15.58 -10.18 1.29
N GLN A 432 16.16 -9.99 0.11
CA GLN A 432 15.58 -9.15 -0.94
C GLN A 432 14.22 -9.66 -1.41
N TRP A 433 14.04 -10.96 -1.57
CA TRP A 433 12.73 -11.57 -1.84
C TRP A 433 11.73 -11.29 -0.74
N SER A 434 12.15 -11.34 0.54
CA SER A 434 11.29 -11.07 1.67
C SER A 434 10.77 -9.61 1.66
N HIS A 435 11.66 -8.66 1.34
CA HIS A 435 11.27 -7.26 1.13
C HIS A 435 10.35 -7.07 -0.07
N ALA A 436 10.69 -7.67 -1.22
CA ALA A 436 9.88 -7.59 -2.43
C ALA A 436 8.48 -8.20 -2.20
N LYS A 437 8.40 -9.33 -1.49
CA LYS A 437 7.12 -9.96 -1.12
C LYS A 437 6.29 -9.08 -0.18
N ALA A 438 6.90 -8.40 0.78
CA ALA A 438 6.22 -7.45 1.66
C ALA A 438 5.71 -6.24 0.87
N SER A 439 6.51 -5.73 -0.07
CA SER A 439 6.12 -4.63 -0.98
C SER A 439 4.99 -5.04 -1.92
N LEU A 440 5.04 -6.24 -2.51
CA LEU A 440 3.94 -6.80 -3.31
C LEU A 440 2.64 -6.87 -2.49
N GLN A 441 2.70 -7.39 -1.26
CA GLN A 441 1.54 -7.44 -0.38
C GLN A 441 0.99 -6.06 -0.05
N SER A 442 1.84 -5.05 0.07
CA SER A 442 1.44 -3.67 0.31
C SER A 442 0.78 -3.05 -0.93
N LEU A 443 1.33 -3.27 -2.12
CA LEU A 443 0.72 -2.82 -3.38
C LEU A 443 -0.58 -3.55 -3.69
N ASP A 444 -0.69 -4.84 -3.40
CA ASP A 444 -1.93 -5.60 -3.61
C ASP A 444 -3.08 -5.08 -2.74
N LYS A 445 -2.80 -4.50 -1.56
CA LYS A 445 -3.82 -3.78 -0.78
C LYS A 445 -4.38 -2.58 -1.55
N LEU A 446 -3.53 -1.84 -2.28
CA LEU A 446 -3.97 -0.75 -3.15
C LEU A 446 -4.80 -1.27 -4.32
N TRP A 447 -4.41 -2.42 -4.88
CA TRP A 447 -5.18 -3.09 -5.97
C TRP A 447 -6.53 -3.61 -5.50
N ALA A 448 -6.66 -4.01 -4.25
CA ALA A 448 -7.92 -4.49 -3.66
C ALA A 448 -8.92 -3.36 -3.39
N LEU A 449 -8.49 -2.09 -3.35
CA LEU A 449 -9.40 -0.96 -3.22
C LEU A 449 -10.27 -0.85 -4.47
N GLN A 450 -11.50 -0.40 -4.31
CA GLN A 450 -12.40 -0.16 -5.43
C GLN A 450 -11.94 1.05 -6.23
N ASP A 451 -12.09 0.97 -7.54
CA ASP A 451 -11.85 2.08 -8.45
C ASP A 451 -13.07 3.03 -8.54
N ASP A 452 -12.86 4.17 -9.15
CA ASP A 452 -13.90 5.17 -9.36
C ASP A 452 -15.05 4.68 -10.26
N HIS A 453 -14.80 3.66 -11.09
CA HIS A 453 -15.78 3.05 -11.99
C HIS A 453 -16.44 1.79 -11.42
N HIS A 454 -16.21 1.44 -10.14
CA HIS A 454 -16.79 0.29 -9.45
C HIS A 454 -16.55 -1.06 -10.16
N GLY A 455 -15.40 -1.20 -10.86
CA GLY A 455 -15.06 -2.39 -11.63
C GLY A 455 -15.81 -2.53 -12.97
N GLN A 456 -16.52 -1.49 -13.39
CA GLN A 456 -17.15 -1.49 -14.73
C GLN A 456 -16.09 -1.20 -15.79
N SER A 457 -16.04 -2.06 -16.79
CA SER A 457 -15.11 -1.91 -17.92
C SER A 457 -15.51 -0.82 -18.91
N GLN A 458 -16.79 -0.43 -18.91
CA GLN A 458 -17.35 0.60 -19.79
C GLN A 458 -18.31 1.49 -19.00
N PRO A 459 -17.83 2.62 -18.45
CA PRO A 459 -18.71 3.60 -17.84
C PRO A 459 -19.62 4.26 -18.89
N ILE A 460 -20.77 4.76 -18.43
CA ILE A 460 -21.75 5.38 -19.29
C ILE A 460 -21.28 6.79 -19.66
N ALA A 461 -21.12 7.06 -20.95
CA ALA A 461 -20.91 8.41 -21.47
C ALA A 461 -22.28 9.03 -21.85
N LEU A 462 -22.63 10.13 -21.18
CA LEU A 462 -23.84 10.89 -21.49
C LEU A 462 -23.52 11.96 -22.54
N GLU A 463 -24.31 12.07 -23.57
CA GLU A 463 -24.13 13.11 -24.62
C GLU A 463 -24.47 14.51 -24.09
N ASN A 464 -25.45 14.63 -23.21
CA ASN A 464 -25.90 15.89 -22.64
C ASN A 464 -26.25 15.72 -21.16
N ILE A 465 -25.69 16.55 -20.28
CA ILE A 465 -26.00 16.61 -18.85
C ILE A 465 -26.90 17.84 -18.61
N ARG A 466 -28.11 17.59 -18.09
CA ARG A 466 -29.09 18.64 -17.74
C ARG A 466 -28.93 19.14 -16.31
N GLY A 467 -28.35 18.31 -15.44
CA GLY A 467 -28.09 18.66 -14.05
C GLY A 467 -29.27 18.40 -13.09
N GLU A 468 -30.13 17.41 -13.38
CA GLU A 468 -31.14 16.93 -12.45
C GLU A 468 -30.54 15.93 -11.47
N TYR A 469 -30.60 16.22 -10.17
CA TYR A 469 -30.19 15.27 -9.14
C TYR A 469 -31.39 14.68 -8.40
N ARG A 470 -31.30 13.38 -8.16
CA ARG A 470 -32.22 12.65 -7.29
C ARG A 470 -31.45 11.77 -6.32
N LEU A 471 -31.57 12.06 -5.04
CA LEU A 471 -30.95 11.32 -3.96
C LEU A 471 -32.01 10.42 -3.33
N GLU A 472 -31.69 9.12 -3.17
CA GLU A 472 -32.63 8.12 -2.65
C GLU A 472 -31.99 7.36 -1.49
N ASN A 473 -32.50 7.56 -0.28
CA ASN A 473 -32.12 6.88 0.97
C ASN A 473 -30.61 6.84 1.20
N ILE A 474 -29.91 7.95 0.93
CA ILE A 474 -28.47 8.00 1.10
C ILE A 474 -28.10 8.09 2.57
N THR A 475 -27.12 7.26 2.94
CA THR A 475 -26.45 7.30 4.25
C THR A 475 -24.96 7.31 4.05
N SER A 476 -24.28 8.27 4.68
CA SER A 476 -22.82 8.38 4.65
C SER A 476 -22.27 8.36 6.07
N HIS A 477 -21.20 7.57 6.27
CA HIS A 477 -20.48 7.45 7.54
C HIS A 477 -19.02 7.82 7.36
N TYR A 478 -18.44 8.48 8.35
CA TYR A 478 -16.99 8.66 8.48
C TYR A 478 -16.52 8.07 9.82
N HIS A 479 -15.56 7.17 9.78
CA HIS A 479 -15.00 6.51 10.98
C HIS A 479 -16.04 5.89 11.91
N GLY A 480 -17.09 5.30 11.33
CA GLY A 480 -18.17 4.69 12.11
C GLY A 480 -19.24 5.68 12.64
N SER A 481 -19.01 6.99 12.50
CA SER A 481 -20.00 8.00 12.88
C SER A 481 -20.83 8.42 11.68
N ARG A 482 -22.14 8.61 11.88
CA ARG A 482 -23.04 9.10 10.83
C ARG A 482 -22.66 10.52 10.45
N ALA A 483 -22.45 10.77 9.16
CA ALA A 483 -22.10 12.08 8.62
C ALA A 483 -23.24 12.75 7.87
N LEU A 484 -24.10 11.96 7.20
CA LEU A 484 -25.25 12.47 6.47
C LEU A 484 -26.29 11.36 6.26
N MET A 485 -27.57 11.70 6.38
CA MET A 485 -28.70 10.85 6.03
C MET A 485 -29.74 11.70 5.30
N VAL A 486 -30.10 11.30 4.07
CA VAL A 486 -31.12 11.97 3.26
C VAL A 486 -32.05 10.91 2.69
N SER A 487 -33.31 10.92 3.08
CA SER A 487 -34.30 9.96 2.59
C SER A 487 -34.62 10.20 1.12
N THR A 488 -34.96 11.43 0.77
CA THR A 488 -35.22 11.84 -0.62
C THR A 488 -34.92 13.32 -0.77
N LEU A 489 -34.16 13.66 -1.82
CA LEU A 489 -33.92 15.05 -2.20
C LEU A 489 -33.88 15.12 -3.73
N MET A 490 -34.60 16.06 -4.29
CA MET A 490 -34.63 16.32 -5.73
C MET A 490 -34.15 17.74 -6.02
N ILE A 491 -33.22 17.87 -6.94
CA ILE A 491 -32.71 19.13 -7.47
C ILE A 491 -33.04 19.16 -8.96
N ARG A 492 -33.79 20.16 -9.40
CA ARG A 492 -34.19 20.30 -10.79
C ARG A 492 -33.09 20.96 -11.62
N PRO A 493 -33.06 20.72 -12.94
CA PRO A 493 -32.13 21.43 -13.84
C PRO A 493 -32.32 22.95 -13.71
N GLY A 494 -31.21 23.68 -13.60
CA GLY A 494 -31.22 25.13 -13.49
C GLY A 494 -31.59 25.70 -12.10
N GLU A 495 -31.87 24.85 -11.11
CA GLU A 495 -32.20 25.29 -9.75
C GLU A 495 -31.00 25.87 -9.02
N LYS A 496 -31.22 26.94 -8.23
CA LYS A 496 -30.18 27.62 -7.43
C LYS A 496 -30.44 27.36 -5.97
N ILE A 497 -29.65 26.50 -5.34
CA ILE A 497 -29.88 25.98 -3.98
C ILE A 497 -28.77 26.44 -3.05
N GLY A 498 -29.15 26.98 -1.90
CA GLY A 498 -28.26 27.23 -0.78
C GLY A 498 -28.38 26.16 0.30
N ILE A 499 -27.26 25.71 0.85
CA ILE A 499 -27.22 24.75 1.96
C ILE A 499 -26.73 25.46 3.21
N LEU A 500 -27.55 25.43 4.27
CA LEU A 500 -27.26 26.00 5.57
C LEU A 500 -27.19 24.90 6.65
N GLY A 501 -26.56 25.19 7.78
CA GLY A 501 -26.50 24.29 8.93
C GLY A 501 -25.27 24.51 9.78
N PRO A 502 -25.22 24.00 11.02
CA PRO A 502 -24.07 24.13 11.91
C PRO A 502 -22.84 23.42 11.37
N VAL A 503 -21.69 23.73 11.97
CA VAL A 503 -20.42 23.03 11.63
C VAL A 503 -20.57 21.54 11.95
N GLY A 504 -20.12 20.68 11.06
CA GLY A 504 -20.21 19.22 11.23
C GLY A 504 -21.58 18.62 10.89
N SER A 505 -22.57 19.39 10.42
CA SER A 505 -23.91 18.84 10.10
C SER A 505 -23.98 17.95 8.86
N GLY A 506 -22.95 17.93 8.00
CA GLY A 506 -22.91 17.10 6.79
C GLY A 506 -23.01 17.86 5.46
N LYS A 507 -22.92 19.20 5.45
CA LYS A 507 -23.02 20.06 4.22
C LYS A 507 -21.99 19.66 3.16
N THR A 508 -20.71 19.62 3.52
CA THR A 508 -19.61 19.20 2.64
C THR A 508 -19.78 17.74 2.18
N THR A 509 -20.34 16.88 3.05
CA THR A 509 -20.63 15.48 2.70
C THR A 509 -21.68 15.39 1.61
N LEU A 510 -22.71 16.25 1.65
CA LEU A 510 -23.71 16.32 0.60
C LEU A 510 -23.08 16.78 -0.73
N LEU A 511 -22.27 17.84 -0.74
CA LEU A 511 -21.57 18.29 -1.96
C LEU A 511 -20.64 17.21 -2.52
N ARG A 512 -19.92 16.49 -1.67
CA ARG A 512 -19.07 15.37 -2.07
C ARG A 512 -19.87 14.23 -2.71
N ALA A 513 -21.06 13.92 -2.18
CA ALA A 513 -21.94 12.93 -2.79
C ALA A 513 -22.46 13.40 -4.16
N LEU A 514 -22.84 14.69 -4.30
CA LEU A 514 -23.29 15.28 -5.58
C LEU A 514 -22.16 15.38 -6.62
N SER A 515 -20.90 15.51 -6.19
CA SER A 515 -19.76 15.56 -7.12
C SER A 515 -19.43 14.19 -7.75
N GLY A 516 -20.01 13.08 -7.24
CA GLY A 516 -19.71 11.73 -7.70
C GLY A 516 -18.33 11.18 -7.29
N MET A 517 -17.54 11.96 -6.52
CA MET A 517 -16.22 11.53 -6.02
C MET A 517 -16.33 10.61 -4.81
N TYR A 518 -17.42 10.71 -4.06
CA TYR A 518 -17.70 9.91 -2.87
C TYR A 518 -19.02 9.17 -3.06
N LYS A 519 -18.98 7.85 -2.92
CA LYS A 519 -20.20 7.05 -2.94
C LYS A 519 -20.79 6.95 -1.54
N PRO A 520 -22.09 7.21 -1.33
CA PRO A 520 -22.73 6.91 -0.05
C PRO A 520 -22.65 5.40 0.24
N GLN A 521 -22.60 5.03 1.52
CA GLN A 521 -22.56 3.63 1.94
C GLN A 521 -23.89 2.93 1.67
N GLU A 522 -24.98 3.65 1.77
CA GLU A 522 -26.32 3.16 1.46
C GLU A 522 -27.03 4.15 0.54
N GLY A 523 -27.97 3.66 -0.25
CA GLY A 523 -28.70 4.46 -1.21
C GLY A 523 -27.92 4.78 -2.48
N ARG A 524 -28.46 5.70 -3.28
CA ARG A 524 -27.89 6.10 -4.56
C ARG A 524 -28.14 7.57 -4.88
N VAL A 525 -27.23 8.14 -5.64
CA VAL A 525 -27.33 9.49 -6.20
C VAL A 525 -27.45 9.39 -7.70
N LEU A 526 -28.59 9.80 -8.24
CA LEU A 526 -28.86 9.81 -9.66
C LEU A 526 -28.59 11.20 -10.23
N LEU A 527 -27.95 11.26 -11.38
CA LEU A 527 -27.82 12.45 -12.24
C LEU A 527 -28.50 12.16 -13.57
N ASP A 528 -29.51 12.98 -13.90
CA ASP A 528 -30.35 12.78 -15.10
C ASP A 528 -30.92 11.35 -15.21
N GLY A 529 -31.28 10.75 -14.05
CA GLY A 529 -31.84 9.40 -13.96
C GLY A 529 -30.82 8.26 -13.92
N ILE A 530 -29.51 8.53 -14.06
CA ILE A 530 -28.44 7.54 -14.06
C ILE A 530 -27.62 7.66 -12.75
N ASP A 531 -27.28 6.52 -12.14
CA ASP A 531 -26.43 6.52 -10.94
C ASP A 531 -25.06 7.10 -11.25
N LEU A 532 -24.63 8.12 -10.48
CA LEU A 532 -23.34 8.77 -10.59
C LEU A 532 -22.15 7.80 -10.55
N ALA A 533 -22.34 6.66 -9.88
CA ALA A 533 -21.33 5.61 -9.83
C ALA A 533 -21.02 4.98 -11.20
N HIS A 534 -21.96 5.04 -12.13
CA HIS A 534 -21.88 4.42 -13.45
C HIS A 534 -21.49 5.40 -14.57
N ILE A 535 -21.48 6.70 -14.28
CA ILE A 535 -21.14 7.72 -15.27
C ILE A 535 -19.61 7.87 -15.32
N ASP A 536 -19.09 8.11 -16.52
CA ASP A 536 -17.67 8.34 -16.76
C ASP A 536 -17.15 9.56 -15.97
N LYS A 537 -16.06 9.38 -15.19
CA LYS A 537 -15.54 10.42 -14.31
C LYS A 537 -14.94 11.62 -15.04
N PRO A 538 -14.18 11.46 -16.12
CA PRO A 538 -13.77 12.56 -16.98
C PRO A 538 -14.95 13.43 -17.41
N LEU A 539 -16.05 12.81 -17.85
CA LEU A 539 -17.26 13.51 -18.26
C LEU A 539 -17.89 14.30 -17.10
N LEU A 540 -17.99 13.68 -15.91
CA LEU A 540 -18.47 14.37 -14.70
C LEU A 540 -17.56 15.57 -14.36
N ALA A 541 -16.25 15.40 -14.43
CA ALA A 541 -15.29 16.47 -14.16
C ALA A 541 -15.36 17.63 -15.17
N GLU A 542 -15.80 17.38 -16.39
CA GLU A 542 -16.01 18.40 -17.42
C GLU A 542 -17.26 19.25 -17.11
N HIS A 543 -18.34 18.61 -16.66
CA HIS A 543 -19.65 19.24 -16.48
C HIS A 543 -19.91 19.75 -15.06
N ILE A 544 -19.21 19.20 -14.04
CA ILE A 544 -19.37 19.57 -12.64
C ILE A 544 -18.17 20.42 -12.20
N GLY A 545 -18.39 21.68 -11.89
CA GLY A 545 -17.42 22.57 -11.26
C GLY A 545 -17.50 22.48 -9.74
N TYR A 546 -16.59 21.74 -9.11
CA TYR A 546 -16.56 21.61 -7.66
C TYR A 546 -15.46 22.48 -7.06
N VAL A 547 -15.86 23.54 -6.33
CA VAL A 547 -14.97 24.39 -5.53
C VAL A 547 -15.00 23.88 -4.09
N GLN A 548 -13.89 23.30 -3.66
CA GLN A 548 -13.72 22.80 -2.29
C GLN A 548 -13.35 23.96 -1.33
N GLN A 549 -13.72 23.82 -0.07
CA GLN A 549 -13.40 24.80 0.98
C GLN A 549 -11.88 25.01 1.09
N ASP A 550 -11.08 23.94 1.10
CA ASP A 550 -9.62 23.94 1.17
C ASP A 550 -9.00 23.35 -0.12
N GLY A 551 -9.23 24.01 -1.26
CA GLY A 551 -8.69 23.56 -2.55
C GLY A 551 -7.17 23.64 -2.58
N ARG A 552 -6.48 22.51 -2.80
CA ARG A 552 -5.01 22.42 -2.84
C ARG A 552 -4.45 22.90 -4.18
N LEU A 553 -3.34 23.64 -4.14
CA LEU A 553 -2.55 23.99 -5.32
C LEU A 553 -1.31 23.10 -5.40
N PHE A 554 -0.84 22.88 -6.63
CA PHE A 554 0.29 22.01 -6.91
C PHE A 554 1.53 22.85 -7.25
N SER A 555 2.71 22.29 -7.00
CA SER A 555 3.96 22.90 -7.43
C SER A 555 4.03 23.00 -8.95
N GLY A 556 4.52 24.14 -9.45
CA GLY A 556 4.55 24.47 -10.87
C GLY A 556 4.30 25.94 -11.10
N THR A 557 3.79 26.31 -12.26
CA THR A 557 3.40 27.70 -12.52
C THR A 557 1.96 27.99 -12.09
N LEU A 558 1.61 29.25 -11.91
CA LEU A 558 0.23 29.68 -11.71
C LEU A 558 -0.64 29.26 -12.90
N ARG A 559 -0.09 29.36 -14.12
CA ARG A 559 -0.74 28.91 -15.35
C ARG A 559 -1.12 27.43 -15.29
N ASP A 560 -0.16 26.55 -14.93
CA ASP A 560 -0.40 25.10 -14.81
C ASP A 560 -1.51 24.79 -13.80
N ASN A 561 -1.55 25.55 -12.71
CA ASN A 561 -2.60 25.42 -11.71
C ASN A 561 -3.98 25.85 -12.22
N LEU A 562 -4.05 26.88 -13.07
CA LEU A 562 -5.32 27.36 -13.64
C LEU A 562 -5.89 26.42 -14.70
N ILE A 563 -5.05 25.79 -15.52
CA ILE A 563 -5.48 24.88 -16.59
C ILE A 563 -5.56 23.41 -16.15
N LEU A 564 -5.36 23.14 -14.87
CA LEU A 564 -5.33 21.76 -14.35
C LEU A 564 -6.59 20.97 -14.78
N GLY A 565 -6.39 19.86 -15.50
CA GLY A 565 -7.47 19.00 -15.99
C GLY A 565 -8.28 19.59 -17.16
N GLN A 566 -7.75 20.59 -17.84
CA GLN A 566 -8.38 21.20 -19.01
C GLN A 566 -7.44 21.14 -20.22
N VAL A 567 -8.02 21.14 -21.41
CA VAL A 567 -7.26 21.45 -22.64
C VAL A 567 -6.85 22.92 -22.56
N ASP A 568 -5.65 23.24 -22.97
CA ASP A 568 -5.11 24.60 -22.89
C ASP A 568 -5.97 25.61 -23.68
N PRO A 569 -6.68 26.55 -22.98
CA PRO A 569 -7.56 27.51 -23.65
C PRO A 569 -6.83 28.75 -24.20
N GLY A 570 -5.51 28.84 -23.96
CA GLY A 570 -4.68 29.96 -24.26
C GLY A 570 -4.69 31.10 -23.21
N ASP A 571 -3.64 31.89 -23.22
CA ASP A 571 -3.41 32.93 -22.18
C ASP A 571 -4.49 34.03 -22.19
N ALA A 572 -5.08 34.35 -23.34
CA ALA A 572 -6.14 35.36 -23.43
C ALA A 572 -7.39 34.92 -22.62
N ALA A 573 -7.82 33.69 -22.75
CA ALA A 573 -8.96 33.14 -21.99
C ALA A 573 -8.66 33.05 -20.50
N ILE A 574 -7.44 32.66 -20.13
CA ILE A 574 -6.98 32.60 -18.73
C ILE A 574 -6.99 33.99 -18.10
N LEU A 575 -6.45 35.00 -18.78
CA LEU A 575 -6.42 36.35 -18.26
C LEU A 575 -7.80 37.00 -18.18
N GLU A 576 -8.72 36.65 -19.08
CA GLU A 576 -10.10 37.11 -19.02
C GLU A 576 -10.83 36.52 -17.82
N ALA A 577 -10.71 35.21 -17.60
CA ALA A 577 -11.27 34.55 -16.41
C ALA A 577 -10.66 35.12 -15.11
N ALA A 578 -9.35 35.34 -15.08
CA ALA A 578 -8.66 35.94 -13.97
C ALA A 578 -9.10 37.37 -13.70
N ARG A 579 -9.41 38.16 -14.74
CA ARG A 579 -9.95 39.50 -14.61
C ARG A 579 -11.35 39.49 -14.00
N LYS A 580 -12.21 38.60 -14.46
CA LYS A 580 -13.59 38.43 -13.94
C LYS A 580 -13.59 38.08 -12.45
N THR A 581 -12.72 37.17 -12.02
CA THR A 581 -12.66 36.71 -10.61
C THR A 581 -11.86 37.66 -9.70
N GLY A 582 -11.15 38.63 -10.22
CA GLY A 582 -10.24 39.51 -9.47
C GLY A 582 -8.84 38.91 -9.25
N LEU A 583 -8.57 37.72 -9.72
CA LEU A 583 -7.25 37.06 -9.61
C LEU A 583 -6.16 37.86 -10.34
N LEU A 584 -6.51 38.52 -11.46
CA LEU A 584 -5.58 39.32 -12.24
C LEU A 584 -4.93 40.43 -11.38
N GLN A 585 -5.73 41.19 -10.63
CA GLN A 585 -5.28 42.24 -9.75
C GLN A 585 -4.63 41.74 -8.47
N ALA A 586 -5.20 40.65 -7.89
CA ALA A 586 -4.78 40.14 -6.57
C ALA A 586 -3.46 39.35 -6.63
N VAL A 587 -3.16 38.68 -7.76
CA VAL A 587 -2.06 37.68 -7.83
C VAL A 587 -1.17 37.86 -9.06
N ILE A 588 -1.76 38.11 -10.26
CA ILE A 588 -1.02 38.09 -11.52
C ILE A 588 -0.27 39.39 -11.73
N THR A 589 -0.98 40.54 -11.73
CA THR A 589 -0.40 41.84 -11.99
C THR A 589 0.67 42.27 -10.99
N PRO A 590 0.55 42.01 -9.67
CA PRO A 590 1.57 42.41 -8.71
C PRO A 590 2.89 41.62 -8.84
N HIS A 591 2.90 40.51 -9.55
CA HIS A 591 4.08 39.65 -9.64
C HIS A 591 4.78 39.79 -11.01
N PRO A 592 6.13 40.01 -11.06
CA PRO A 592 6.84 40.28 -12.31
C PRO A 592 6.75 39.15 -13.36
N HIS A 593 6.56 37.93 -12.91
CA HIS A 593 6.41 36.77 -13.81
C HIS A 593 4.94 36.47 -14.19
N GLY A 594 3.96 37.24 -13.72
CA GLY A 594 2.56 37.08 -14.10
C GLY A 594 2.03 35.63 -13.97
N LEU A 595 1.54 35.05 -15.07
CA LEU A 595 1.08 33.66 -15.15
C LEU A 595 2.20 32.64 -14.92
N GLN A 596 3.45 32.99 -15.20
CA GLN A 596 4.63 32.13 -14.96
C GLN A 596 5.14 32.18 -13.52
N ARG A 597 4.42 32.85 -12.62
CA ARG A 597 4.73 32.87 -11.19
C ARG A 597 4.80 31.42 -10.67
N THR A 598 5.91 31.10 -10.02
CA THR A 598 6.07 29.77 -9.35
C THR A 598 5.15 29.66 -8.16
N ILE A 599 4.38 28.58 -8.12
CA ILE A 599 3.56 28.13 -6.99
C ILE A 599 4.28 26.97 -6.32
N TYR A 600 4.45 27.07 -5.02
CA TYR A 600 5.03 25.99 -4.23
C TYR A 600 3.93 25.01 -3.76
N GLU A 601 4.34 23.86 -3.26
CA GLU A 601 3.44 22.82 -2.77
C GLU A 601 2.41 23.36 -1.77
N GLY A 602 1.14 22.98 -1.94
CA GLY A 602 0.02 23.45 -1.11
C GLY A 602 -0.34 24.92 -1.33
N GLY A 603 0.29 25.60 -2.30
CA GLY A 603 0.08 27.04 -2.53
C GLY A 603 0.81 27.94 -1.54
N THR A 604 1.91 27.45 -0.95
CA THR A 604 2.77 28.24 -0.05
C THR A 604 3.22 29.53 -0.74
N GLY A 605 3.13 30.66 -0.04
CA GLY A 605 3.42 32.00 -0.59
C GLY A 605 2.19 32.73 -1.15
N LEU A 606 1.01 32.10 -1.14
CA LEU A 606 -0.27 32.74 -1.39
C LEU A 606 -1.11 32.81 -0.10
N SER A 607 -1.85 33.90 0.09
CA SER A 607 -2.84 34.01 1.18
C SER A 607 -3.99 33.01 0.95
N GLY A 608 -4.78 32.72 2.02
CA GLY A 608 -5.96 31.85 1.91
C GLY A 608 -6.94 32.32 0.84
N GLY A 609 -7.25 33.63 0.82
CA GLY A 609 -8.13 34.22 -0.18
C GLY A 609 -7.56 34.14 -1.61
N GLN A 610 -6.24 34.33 -1.78
CA GLN A 610 -5.58 34.19 -3.09
C GLN A 610 -5.66 32.74 -3.60
N ARG A 611 -5.48 31.72 -2.72
CA ARG A 611 -5.66 30.32 -3.09
C ARG A 611 -7.11 30.01 -3.51
N GLN A 612 -8.08 30.55 -2.77
CA GLN A 612 -9.50 30.43 -3.13
C GLN A 612 -9.80 31.08 -4.48
N LEU A 613 -9.23 32.28 -4.77
CA LEU A 613 -9.38 32.90 -6.09
C LEU A 613 -8.81 32.05 -7.22
N VAL A 614 -7.65 31.39 -7.05
CA VAL A 614 -7.10 30.48 -8.05
C VAL A 614 -8.06 29.31 -8.31
N ASN A 615 -8.59 28.66 -7.27
CA ASN A 615 -9.52 27.56 -7.41
C ASN A 615 -10.84 27.99 -8.06
N LEU A 616 -11.35 29.16 -7.71
CA LEU A 616 -12.54 29.71 -8.31
C LEU A 616 -12.32 30.06 -9.80
N THR A 617 -11.18 30.69 -10.12
CA THR A 617 -10.83 31.05 -11.51
C THR A 617 -10.72 29.79 -12.38
N ARG A 618 -10.15 28.70 -11.86
CA ARG A 618 -10.10 27.38 -12.52
C ARG A 618 -11.49 26.89 -12.89
N THR A 619 -12.46 27.06 -11.99
CA THR A 619 -13.85 26.63 -12.21
C THR A 619 -14.58 27.55 -13.18
N VAL A 620 -14.41 28.87 -13.05
CA VAL A 620 -14.98 29.86 -13.98
C VAL A 620 -14.44 29.68 -15.40
N LEU A 621 -13.14 29.36 -15.54
CA LEU A 621 -12.50 29.08 -16.82
C LEU A 621 -13.13 27.87 -17.54
N ARG A 622 -13.53 26.85 -16.78
CA ARG A 622 -14.15 25.61 -17.30
C ARG A 622 -15.59 25.80 -17.74
N GLN A 623 -16.33 26.75 -17.18
CA GLN A 623 -17.76 27.02 -17.45
C GLN A 623 -18.64 25.78 -17.33
N PRO A 624 -18.69 25.10 -16.18
CA PRO A 624 -19.48 23.90 -15.98
C PRO A 624 -20.98 24.21 -16.02
N CYS A 625 -21.83 23.22 -16.34
CA CYS A 625 -23.29 23.37 -16.24
C CYS A 625 -23.83 23.07 -14.82
N ILE A 626 -23.03 22.46 -13.95
CA ILE A 626 -23.35 22.19 -12.54
C ILE A 626 -22.26 22.82 -11.67
N TRP A 627 -22.66 23.72 -10.76
CA TRP A 627 -21.78 24.41 -9.84
C TRP A 627 -21.97 23.91 -8.42
N LEU A 628 -20.97 23.27 -7.85
CA LEU A 628 -20.92 22.82 -6.45
C LEU A 628 -19.89 23.67 -5.71
N LEU A 629 -20.36 24.60 -4.87
CA LEU A 629 -19.50 25.59 -4.22
C LEU A 629 -19.54 25.38 -2.70
N ASP A 630 -18.40 25.03 -2.10
CA ASP A 630 -18.26 24.84 -0.64
C ASP A 630 -17.50 26.02 -0.04
N GLU A 631 -18.23 26.97 0.55
CA GLU A 631 -17.72 28.20 1.16
C GLU A 631 -16.69 28.95 0.27
N PRO A 632 -17.01 29.28 -0.98
CA PRO A 632 -16.04 29.75 -1.97
C PRO A 632 -15.37 31.08 -1.63
N THR A 633 -15.88 31.83 -0.64
CA THR A 633 -15.36 33.14 -0.20
C THR A 633 -14.96 33.20 1.28
N ALA A 634 -14.78 32.02 1.94
CA ALA A 634 -14.54 31.95 3.39
C ALA A 634 -13.33 32.77 3.88
N SER A 635 -12.27 32.82 3.09
CA SER A 635 -11.01 33.52 3.42
C SER A 635 -10.86 34.89 2.73
N MET A 636 -11.94 35.47 2.19
CA MET A 636 -11.92 36.73 1.46
C MET A 636 -12.43 37.90 2.31
N ASP A 637 -11.88 39.09 2.07
CA ASP A 637 -12.43 40.34 2.60
C ASP A 637 -13.75 40.69 1.90
N ARG A 638 -14.49 41.64 2.49
CA ARG A 638 -15.83 42.00 2.04
C ARG A 638 -15.89 42.52 0.61
N ASN A 639 -14.87 43.29 0.19
CA ASN A 639 -14.82 43.86 -1.17
C ASN A 639 -14.56 42.78 -2.22
N THR A 640 -13.61 41.88 -1.96
CA THR A 640 -13.31 40.72 -2.80
C THR A 640 -14.51 39.77 -2.86
N GLU A 641 -15.19 39.54 -1.74
CA GLU A 641 -16.41 38.73 -1.67
C GLU A 641 -17.54 39.30 -2.56
N ALA A 642 -17.83 40.58 -2.44
CA ALA A 642 -18.84 41.25 -3.26
C ALA A 642 -18.53 41.15 -4.75
N HIS A 643 -17.24 41.34 -5.13
CA HIS A 643 -16.79 41.18 -6.51
C HIS A 643 -16.96 39.75 -7.01
N VAL A 644 -16.58 38.75 -6.21
CA VAL A 644 -16.73 37.32 -6.54
C VAL A 644 -18.20 36.94 -6.66
N THR A 645 -19.05 37.43 -5.75
CA THR A 645 -20.51 37.18 -5.80
C THR A 645 -21.10 37.72 -7.10
N GLN A 646 -20.72 38.93 -7.51
CA GLN A 646 -21.16 39.48 -8.79
C GLN A 646 -20.62 38.66 -9.98
N THR A 647 -19.36 38.27 -9.93
CA THR A 647 -18.75 37.41 -10.97
C THR A 647 -19.49 36.09 -11.14
N LEU A 648 -19.83 35.42 -10.02
CA LEU A 648 -20.59 34.19 -10.05
C LEU A 648 -22.01 34.40 -10.61
N LYS A 649 -22.66 35.52 -10.25
CA LYS A 649 -23.99 35.88 -10.79
C LYS A 649 -23.96 36.05 -12.30
N ASP A 650 -22.86 36.61 -12.84
CA ASP A 650 -22.68 36.81 -14.28
C ASP A 650 -22.21 35.54 -15.01
N ALA A 651 -21.47 34.66 -14.34
CA ALA A 651 -20.92 33.45 -14.93
C ALA A 651 -21.91 32.29 -14.97
N ILE A 652 -22.77 32.17 -13.93
CA ILE A 652 -23.75 31.09 -13.79
C ILE A 652 -24.97 31.40 -14.65
N LYS A 653 -25.19 30.60 -15.69
CA LYS A 653 -26.33 30.78 -16.60
C LYS A 653 -27.66 30.40 -15.91
N PRO A 654 -28.80 30.91 -16.39
CA PRO A 654 -30.11 30.48 -15.86
C PRO A 654 -30.35 28.99 -15.96
N THR A 655 -29.79 28.32 -16.97
CA THR A 655 -29.89 26.88 -17.20
C THR A 655 -28.99 26.04 -16.29
N ASP A 656 -27.97 26.64 -15.67
CA ASP A 656 -26.99 25.90 -14.89
C ASP A 656 -27.56 25.59 -13.49
N THR A 657 -27.28 24.43 -12.95
CA THR A 657 -27.63 24.05 -11.58
C THR A 657 -26.56 24.54 -10.61
N LEU A 658 -26.99 25.23 -9.53
CA LEU A 658 -26.09 25.72 -8.47
C LEU A 658 -26.43 25.07 -7.14
N VAL A 659 -25.45 24.49 -6.46
CA VAL A 659 -25.54 24.09 -5.05
C VAL A 659 -24.42 24.78 -4.27
N LEU A 660 -24.81 25.72 -3.40
CA LEU A 660 -23.91 26.59 -2.67
C LEU A 660 -23.99 26.34 -1.16
N VAL A 661 -22.91 25.97 -0.55
CA VAL A 661 -22.73 25.98 0.92
C VAL A 661 -22.12 27.31 1.31
N THR A 662 -22.78 28.07 2.17
CA THR A 662 -22.26 29.34 2.68
C THR A 662 -22.84 29.70 4.03
N HIS A 663 -22.08 30.45 4.82
CA HIS A 663 -22.55 31.11 6.04
C HIS A 663 -22.73 32.61 5.85
N LYS A 664 -22.44 33.14 4.65
CA LYS A 664 -22.43 34.55 4.33
C LYS A 664 -23.75 34.98 3.66
N SER A 665 -24.37 36.04 4.18
CA SER A 665 -25.66 36.52 3.70
C SER A 665 -25.63 37.05 2.26
N GLU A 666 -24.52 37.69 1.86
CA GLU A 666 -24.36 38.27 0.52
C GLU A 666 -24.35 37.19 -0.58
N MET A 667 -23.76 36.00 -0.29
CA MET A 667 -23.76 34.87 -1.22
C MET A 667 -25.14 34.22 -1.39
N LEU A 668 -26.05 34.40 -0.41
CA LEU A 668 -27.41 33.88 -0.53
C LEU A 668 -28.25 34.58 -1.62
N ASP A 669 -27.78 35.73 -2.16
CA ASP A 669 -28.43 36.38 -3.30
C ASP A 669 -28.33 35.62 -4.61
N LEU A 670 -27.45 34.58 -4.64
CA LEU A 670 -27.31 33.68 -5.78
C LEU A 670 -28.33 32.52 -5.79
N VAL A 671 -29.12 32.35 -4.73
CA VAL A 671 -29.98 31.17 -4.53
C VAL A 671 -31.43 31.52 -4.28
N ASP A 672 -32.36 30.68 -4.75
CA ASP A 672 -33.77 30.83 -4.64
C ASP A 672 -34.41 29.83 -3.65
N ARG A 673 -33.77 28.71 -3.40
CA ARG A 673 -34.20 27.65 -2.49
C ARG A 673 -33.14 27.39 -1.43
N LEU A 674 -33.54 27.10 -0.20
CA LEU A 674 -32.64 26.78 0.91
C LEU A 674 -32.96 25.41 1.47
N ILE A 675 -31.88 24.66 1.73
CA ILE A 675 -31.88 23.38 2.43
C ILE A 675 -31.11 23.57 3.73
N VAL A 676 -31.73 23.23 4.87
CA VAL A 676 -31.07 23.28 6.17
C VAL A 676 -30.75 21.88 6.62
N ILE A 677 -29.48 21.62 6.88
CA ILE A 677 -29.01 20.32 7.40
C ILE A 677 -28.74 20.48 8.90
N TYR A 678 -29.47 19.70 9.70
CA TYR A 678 -29.33 19.65 11.15
C TYR A 678 -29.30 18.21 11.64
N ASN A 679 -28.43 17.88 12.59
CA ASN A 679 -28.22 16.52 13.09
C ASN A 679 -28.05 15.47 11.98
N HIS A 680 -27.27 15.82 10.94
CA HIS A 680 -26.96 14.97 9.78
C HIS A 680 -28.16 14.63 8.88
N GLN A 681 -29.27 15.37 8.99
CA GLN A 681 -30.50 15.19 8.21
C GLN A 681 -30.96 16.50 7.59
N VAL A 682 -31.72 16.40 6.52
CA VAL A 682 -32.44 17.57 5.96
C VAL A 682 -33.57 17.94 6.90
N ALA A 683 -33.46 19.06 7.60
CA ALA A 683 -34.42 19.55 8.54
C ALA A 683 -35.47 20.47 7.90
N LEU A 684 -35.04 21.34 6.98
CA LEU A 684 -35.93 22.26 6.25
C LEU A 684 -35.53 22.26 4.78
N ASP A 685 -36.49 22.36 3.88
CA ASP A 685 -36.30 22.45 2.44
C ASP A 685 -37.47 23.28 1.84
N GLY A 686 -37.14 24.37 1.14
CA GLY A 686 -38.17 25.21 0.56
C GLY A 686 -37.63 26.52 -0.02
N PRO A 687 -38.54 27.41 -0.46
CA PRO A 687 -38.19 28.74 -0.96
C PRO A 687 -37.36 29.52 0.06
N LYS A 688 -36.36 30.27 -0.38
CA LYS A 688 -35.43 31.03 0.47
C LYS A 688 -36.11 31.85 1.54
N GLN A 689 -37.18 32.60 1.18
CA GLN A 689 -37.88 33.51 2.12
C GLN A 689 -38.57 32.75 3.23
N ASP A 690 -39.18 31.61 2.93
CA ASP A 690 -39.94 30.82 3.91
C ASP A 690 -38.99 30.13 4.90
N VAL A 691 -37.90 29.56 4.42
CA VAL A 691 -36.90 28.94 5.28
C VAL A 691 -36.22 29.97 6.19
N LEU A 692 -35.88 31.16 5.67
CA LEU A 692 -35.29 32.23 6.48
C LEU A 692 -36.28 32.73 7.57
N ARG A 693 -37.58 32.84 7.28
CA ARG A 693 -38.59 33.17 8.28
C ARG A 693 -38.67 32.10 9.38
N GLN A 694 -38.68 30.84 9.01
CA GLN A 694 -38.70 29.72 9.98
C GLN A 694 -37.46 29.73 10.87
N LEU A 695 -36.27 29.95 10.31
CA LEU A 695 -35.04 30.05 11.08
C LEU A 695 -35.01 31.26 12.03
N HIS A 696 -35.62 32.38 11.63
CA HIS A 696 -35.72 33.56 12.46
C HIS A 696 -36.70 33.34 13.64
N ASN A 697 -37.82 32.68 13.39
CA ASN A 697 -38.82 32.37 14.42
C ASN A 697 -38.39 31.29 15.41
N ALA A 698 -37.54 30.36 14.99
CA ALA A 698 -36.95 29.31 15.85
C ALA A 698 -35.84 29.82 16.82
N ARG A 699 -35.30 31.03 16.61
CA ARG A 699 -34.30 31.64 17.50
C ARG A 699 -34.80 32.08 18.88
N PRO A 700 -36.06 32.49 19.11
CA PRO A 700 -36.52 32.95 20.44
C PRO A 700 -36.60 31.84 21.50
N GLU A 701 -36.86 30.59 21.16
CA GLU A 701 -37.04 29.52 22.16
C GLU A 701 -35.72 29.01 22.78
N ALA A 702 -34.62 29.08 22.09
CA ALA A 702 -33.30 28.66 22.60
C ALA A 702 -32.71 29.67 23.61
N ALA A 703 -33.09 30.95 23.54
CA ALA A 703 -32.59 31.97 24.46
C ALA A 703 -33.30 31.90 25.84
N ASN A 704 -34.53 31.38 25.92
CA ASN A 704 -35.25 31.26 27.18
C ASN A 704 -34.86 30.01 28.00
N HIS A 705 -34.31 28.98 27.41
CA HIS A 705 -33.84 27.79 28.15
C HIS A 705 -32.49 27.96 28.85
N THR A 706 -31.67 28.96 28.46
CA THR A 706 -30.41 29.26 29.13
C THR A 706 -30.52 30.17 30.32
N THR A 707 -31.65 30.81 30.53
CA THR A 707 -31.87 31.71 31.68
C THR A 707 -32.36 30.97 32.94
N HIS A 708 -32.91 29.76 32.79
CA HIS A 708 -33.35 28.94 33.94
C HIS A 708 -32.24 28.06 34.56
N LEU A 709 -31.06 27.94 33.92
CA LEU A 709 -29.91 27.20 34.46
C LEU A 709 -28.89 28.06 35.21
N ARG A 710 -29.15 29.37 35.41
CA ARG A 710 -28.33 30.28 36.21
C ARG A 710 -28.93 30.63 37.58
N GLN A 711 -30.04 30.00 37.96
CA GLN A 711 -30.70 30.21 39.26
C GLN A 711 -31.00 28.91 40.04
N ALA A 712 -30.24 27.84 39.78
CA ALA A 712 -30.26 26.65 40.62
C ALA A 712 -28.83 26.28 41.07
#